data_1a747cde8737de01cddb55db06c9a843
#
_entry.id   1a747cde8737de01cddb55db06c9a843
#
_cell.length_a   1.000
_cell.length_b   1.000
_cell.length_c   1.000
_cell.angle_alpha   90.00
_cell.angle_beta   90.00
_cell.angle_gamma   90.00
#
_symmetry.space_group_name_H-M   'P 1'
#
loop_
_entity.id
_entity.type
_entity.pdbx_description
1 polymer ?
#
loop_
_entity_poly.entity_id
_entity_poly.type
_entity_poly.pdbx_seq_one_letter_code
_entity_poly.pdbx_strand_id
1 'polypeptide(L)'
;MDDAPFFPGKKSPRSCGNRHDKKRGDFLFMSLNLFFPTDISNSDYLYENEWSWRKEQKCMRIAGLASGMDIEQMVNDLMRAERMPMDKLIQQRQTLNWKMDEYRAINIKFNDFRNNIFDTVMRQANMLARTATSTDDSRVTAQASSAAGNATYRITEVQQLAQAESQVGGKIGEDFDPSKSLRSQNIEGSDLTWETGVLQRENIRVSENTKELTIDIPDRAGNVTNETDIIVKVNGQAIPSDGFTTTMEDGKMTLQFDEELSARDNVTIQYFTENETRTFPAREGTEEEEPEPVDTFHIGKGSIYYNPEDEQSIRVTVNGVALKIVTDPEAELAEDEAFVNLDTGLVRLGQATTEEVKITYSQEYTTSGMTTYNENGEAIHDRFVIQSSQTLNQVINEINRSSVGVQAFFDEFENKMSFTRTETGVFNKDGAEIKFDGEFFNHVLQMADAEVQAAQNAKFTMNGLTTERHSNTFTIGGMTITLQDTFDESDNPVVLGSTVDTDGIFDTIKEFVDEYNELLETVHEKLKEERYRDYPPLTDEQRRELSEREAELWDEKAQSGLLRNDRTLSSIMDTLRLDLYGTVDHGLESEFNHLSNIGITTSDDYLERGKLEIDETKLREAIEADPEAVFQLFAADGETQAEQGVARRLRNSLDHAIDTLAERAGGFRGKIQNHQFTIGRNLNDLEDRITNFERRLAQIEDRYWRQFTAMEKAIARANEQSNFLYQQFMGQGGF
;
A
#
# COMPACT_ATOMS: atom_id res chain seq x y z
N MET A 1 -47.87 5.09 15.68
CA MET A 1 -48.65 4.87 14.46
C MET A 1 -47.63 4.11 13.60
N ASP A 2 -47.54 2.84 13.83
CA ASP A 2 -48.26 1.69 13.24
C ASP A 2 -47.70 1.45 11.81
N ASP A 3 -47.22 0.36 11.31
CA ASP A 3 -47.25 -1.04 11.74
C ASP A 3 -46.23 -1.83 10.89
N ALA A 4 -45.54 -2.77 11.46
CA ALA A 4 -45.10 -3.99 10.76
C ALA A 4 -46.36 -4.92 10.71
N PRO A 5 -46.41 -6.12 10.09
CA PRO A 5 -45.36 -7.11 9.84
C PRO A 5 -45.62 -7.99 8.56
N PHE A 6 -44.82 -8.97 8.22
CA PHE A 6 -45.14 -10.41 8.18
C PHE A 6 -44.21 -11.23 7.27
N PHE A 7 -43.54 -12.21 7.84
CA PHE A 7 -43.12 -13.48 7.21
C PHE A 7 -44.35 -14.36 6.92
N PRO A 8 -44.34 -15.47 6.14
CA PRO A 8 -43.35 -16.58 6.19
C PRO A 8 -43.16 -17.43 4.90
N GLY A 9 -42.21 -18.41 4.96
CA GLY A 9 -42.54 -19.72 4.43
C GLY A 9 -41.45 -20.51 3.69
N LYS A 10 -40.76 -21.36 4.46
CA LYS A 10 -40.21 -22.69 4.20
C LYS A 10 -40.52 -23.39 2.86
N LYS A 11 -39.50 -24.04 2.24
CA LYS A 11 -39.37 -25.50 2.08
C LYS A 11 -38.14 -25.88 1.24
N SER A 12 -37.33 -26.79 1.77
CA SER A 12 -36.44 -27.71 1.04
C SER A 12 -37.23 -29.01 0.75
N PRO A 13 -36.73 -30.11 0.10
CA PRO A 13 -35.37 -30.54 -0.25
C PRO A 13 -35.25 -31.36 -1.55
N ARG A 14 -34.01 -31.97 -1.76
CA ARG A 14 -33.65 -33.16 -2.62
C ARG A 14 -33.27 -32.82 -4.06
N SER A 15 -32.32 -33.45 -4.75
CA SER A 15 -31.46 -34.62 -4.51
C SER A 15 -30.45 -34.75 -5.65
N CYS A 16 -29.27 -35.35 -5.38
CA CYS A 16 -28.37 -36.16 -6.22
C CYS A 16 -28.27 -35.95 -7.73
N GLY A 17 -27.03 -35.90 -8.23
CA GLY A 17 -26.69 -36.27 -9.59
C GLY A 17 -25.23 -35.98 -9.96
N ASN A 18 -24.39 -36.99 -9.91
CA ASN A 18 -23.05 -37.05 -10.48
C ASN A 18 -23.01 -36.71 -11.98
N ARG A 19 -21.94 -36.05 -12.45
CA ARG A 19 -21.05 -36.53 -13.50
C ARG A 19 -19.90 -35.58 -13.82
N HIS A 20 -18.73 -36.18 -13.99
CA HIS A 20 -17.48 -35.74 -14.62
C HIS A 20 -17.64 -34.77 -15.80
N ASP A 21 -16.74 -33.73 -15.91
CA ASP A 21 -15.59 -33.84 -16.81
C ASP A 21 -14.66 -32.62 -16.74
N LYS A 22 -13.40 -32.86 -17.08
CA LYS A 22 -12.23 -31.97 -17.15
C LYS A 22 -12.41 -30.78 -18.08
N LYS A 23 -11.77 -29.63 -17.77
CA LYS A 23 -10.69 -29.07 -18.60
C LYS A 23 -10.05 -27.81 -17.99
N ARG A 24 -8.76 -27.68 -18.26
CA ARG A 24 -7.78 -26.63 -17.98
C ARG A 24 -8.19 -25.25 -18.50
N GLY A 25 -7.61 -24.23 -17.91
CA GLY A 25 -7.50 -22.90 -18.49
C GLY A 25 -6.84 -21.90 -17.54
N ASP A 26 -5.54 -21.69 -17.73
CA ASP A 26 -4.75 -20.62 -17.13
C ASP A 26 -5.31 -19.26 -17.56
N PHE A 27 -5.32 -18.29 -16.66
CA PHE A 27 -5.05 -16.90 -17.01
C PHE A 27 -4.50 -16.08 -15.82
N LEU A 28 -3.35 -15.51 -16.06
CA LEU A 28 -2.69 -14.45 -15.28
C LEU A 28 -3.61 -13.23 -15.10
N PHE A 29 -3.65 -12.67 -13.90
CA PHE A 29 -3.67 -11.21 -13.74
C PHE A 29 -2.99 -10.77 -12.44
N MET A 30 -1.95 -9.96 -12.60
CA MET A 30 -1.31 -9.18 -11.55
C MET A 30 -2.28 -8.09 -11.08
N SER A 31 -2.43 -7.95 -9.77
CA SER A 31 -2.60 -6.63 -9.15
C SER A 31 -2.13 -6.65 -7.69
N LEU A 32 -1.24 -5.73 -7.39
CA LEU A 32 -0.75 -5.39 -6.06
C LEU A 32 -1.92 -5.08 -5.12
N ASN A 33 -1.90 -5.68 -3.94
CA ASN A 33 -2.33 -5.00 -2.72
C ASN A 33 -1.62 -5.60 -1.51
N LEU A 34 -0.93 -4.73 -0.81
CA LEU A 34 -0.42 -4.96 0.53
C LEU A 34 -1.58 -5.24 1.49
N PHE A 35 -1.59 -6.43 2.08
CA PHE A 35 -2.17 -6.66 3.41
C PHE A 35 -1.52 -7.92 4.00
N PHE A 36 -1.09 -7.82 5.23
CA PHE A 36 -0.47 -8.87 6.04
C PHE A 36 -1.39 -10.09 6.16
N PRO A 37 -0.89 -11.31 6.01
CA PRO A 37 -1.61 -12.48 6.46
C PRO A 37 -1.07 -12.91 7.84
N THR A 38 -1.92 -12.84 8.83
CA THR A 38 -1.91 -13.74 9.97
C THR A 38 -2.41 -15.09 9.47
N ASP A 39 -1.52 -16.05 9.27
CA ASP A 39 -1.85 -17.46 9.42
C ASP A 39 -0.56 -18.28 9.47
N ILE A 40 -0.25 -18.72 10.69
CA ILE A 40 0.78 -19.72 10.95
C ILE A 40 0.02 -21.03 11.18
N SER A 41 -0.14 -21.84 10.15
CA SER A 41 -0.34 -23.29 10.32
C SER A 41 -0.13 -24.01 8.99
N ASN A 42 1.11 -24.13 8.57
CA ASN A 42 1.47 -24.95 7.39
C ASN A 42 2.38 -26.15 7.76
N SER A 43 2.42 -26.53 9.04
CA SER A 43 3.09 -27.77 9.48
C SER A 43 2.16 -28.98 9.60
N ASP A 44 0.84 -28.74 9.75
CA ASP A 44 -0.11 -29.84 9.95
C ASP A 44 -0.51 -30.56 8.64
N TYR A 45 -0.40 -29.88 7.49
CA TYR A 45 -0.75 -30.50 6.21
C TYR A 45 0.24 -31.55 5.66
N LEU A 46 1.48 -31.57 6.14
CA LEU A 46 2.47 -32.57 5.72
C LEU A 46 2.43 -33.83 6.58
N TYR A 47 1.95 -33.74 7.82
CA TYR A 47 1.87 -34.90 8.73
C TYR A 47 0.63 -35.78 8.51
N GLU A 48 -0.51 -35.24 8.09
CA GLU A 48 -1.69 -36.04 7.83
C GLU A 48 -1.54 -36.96 6.60
N ASN A 49 -0.72 -36.58 5.61
CA ASN A 49 -0.54 -37.39 4.40
C ASN A 49 0.40 -38.60 4.60
N GLU A 50 1.39 -38.57 5.48
CA GLU A 50 2.24 -39.73 5.72
C GLU A 50 1.56 -40.79 6.60
N TRP A 51 0.65 -40.39 7.50
CA TRP A 51 -0.12 -41.33 8.31
C TRP A 51 -1.25 -42.00 7.55
N SER A 52 -1.84 -41.37 6.56
CA SER A 52 -2.90 -41.98 5.72
C SER A 52 -2.36 -43.10 4.84
N TRP A 53 -1.14 -42.96 4.32
CA TRP A 53 -0.50 -44.01 3.47
C TRP A 53 -0.11 -45.25 4.27
N ARG A 54 0.14 -45.17 5.56
CA ARG A 54 0.42 -46.31 6.43
C ARG A 54 -0.85 -47.08 6.86
N LYS A 55 -2.02 -46.44 6.84
CA LYS A 55 -3.29 -47.13 7.11
C LYS A 55 -3.78 -48.05 6.03
N GLU A 56 -3.41 -47.85 4.77
CA GLU A 56 -3.87 -48.69 3.66
C GLU A 56 -3.06 -49.98 3.43
N GLN A 57 -1.93 -50.17 4.08
CA GLN A 57 -1.17 -51.42 4.04
C GLN A 57 -1.39 -52.35 5.24
N LYS A 58 -2.46 -52.19 6.03
CA LYS A 58 -2.87 -53.22 6.97
C LYS A 58 -3.51 -54.38 6.16
N CYS A 59 -2.67 -55.32 5.69
CA CYS A 59 -3.14 -56.68 5.42
C CYS A 59 -4.03 -57.11 6.59
N MET A 60 -5.22 -57.67 6.29
CA MET A 60 -6.09 -58.23 7.31
C MET A 60 -5.27 -59.16 8.22
N ARG A 61 -4.84 -58.65 9.39
CA ARG A 61 -4.17 -59.45 10.40
C ARG A 61 -5.26 -60.22 11.09
N ILE A 62 -5.36 -61.49 10.78
CA ILE A 62 -6.29 -62.42 11.49
C ILE A 62 -5.68 -62.65 12.87
N ALA A 63 -6.17 -61.94 13.88
CA ALA A 63 -5.70 -62.07 15.25
C ALA A 63 -6.82 -62.58 16.15
N GLY A 64 -6.50 -63.52 17.07
CA GLY A 64 -7.44 -64.01 18.12
C GLY A 64 -8.34 -65.17 17.73
N LEU A 65 -8.24 -65.75 16.51
CA LEU A 65 -9.11 -66.85 16.10
C LEU A 65 -8.84 -68.20 16.82
N ALA A 66 -7.62 -68.42 17.30
CA ALA A 66 -7.22 -69.65 17.96
C ALA A 66 -7.30 -69.60 19.49
N SER A 67 -7.03 -68.41 20.06
CA SER A 67 -7.03 -68.17 21.51
C SER A 67 -8.31 -67.57 22.05
N GLY A 68 -9.13 -66.91 21.22
CA GLY A 68 -10.30 -66.13 21.65
C GLY A 68 -9.93 -64.81 22.34
N MET A 69 -8.65 -64.41 22.35
CA MET A 69 -8.16 -63.18 22.97
C MET A 69 -8.13 -62.05 21.95
N ASP A 70 -8.52 -60.84 22.34
CA ASP A 70 -8.37 -59.64 21.54
C ASP A 70 -6.90 -59.15 21.58
N ILE A 71 -6.11 -59.65 20.62
CA ILE A 71 -4.68 -59.33 20.52
C ILE A 71 -4.47 -57.86 20.11
N GLU A 72 -5.39 -57.28 19.33
CA GLU A 72 -5.30 -55.87 18.95
C GLU A 72 -5.42 -54.97 20.17
N GLN A 73 -6.41 -55.26 21.06
CA GLN A 73 -6.56 -54.55 22.31
C GLN A 73 -5.34 -54.72 23.22
N MET A 74 -4.81 -55.93 23.34
CA MET A 74 -3.63 -56.23 24.18
C MET A 74 -2.38 -55.49 23.68
N VAL A 75 -2.15 -55.43 22.35
CA VAL A 75 -1.03 -54.66 21.77
C VAL A 75 -1.24 -53.17 21.99
N ASN A 76 -2.45 -52.64 21.81
CA ASN A 76 -2.77 -51.24 22.05
C ASN A 76 -2.54 -50.86 23.54
N ASP A 77 -2.96 -51.68 24.50
CA ASP A 77 -2.76 -51.44 25.92
C ASP A 77 -1.26 -51.42 26.29
N LEU A 78 -0.47 -52.36 25.74
CA LEU A 78 0.99 -52.35 25.93
C LEU A 78 1.66 -51.15 25.29
N MET A 79 1.24 -50.78 24.06
CA MET A 79 1.77 -49.62 23.37
C MET A 79 1.42 -48.31 24.08
N ARG A 80 0.26 -48.24 24.75
CA ARG A 80 -0.12 -47.06 25.56
C ARG A 80 0.89 -46.81 26.69
N ALA A 81 1.33 -47.87 27.38
CA ALA A 81 2.36 -47.75 28.41
C ALA A 81 3.73 -47.33 27.84
N GLU A 82 4.09 -47.87 26.68
CA GLU A 82 5.34 -47.52 26.00
C GLU A 82 5.36 -46.07 25.42
N ARG A 83 4.19 -45.49 25.14
CA ARG A 83 4.02 -44.09 24.63
C ARG A 83 4.16 -43.04 25.71
N MET A 84 3.89 -43.34 27.01
CA MET A 84 3.92 -42.36 28.11
C MET A 84 5.17 -41.47 28.16
N PRO A 85 6.42 -41.95 27.87
CA PRO A 85 7.58 -41.08 27.82
C PRO A 85 7.58 -40.13 26.64
N MET A 86 7.00 -40.51 25.48
CA MET A 86 6.83 -39.68 24.31
C MET A 86 5.81 -38.58 24.59
N ASP A 87 4.68 -38.92 25.20
CA ASP A 87 3.63 -37.97 25.58
C ASP A 87 4.18 -36.81 26.43
N LYS A 88 5.12 -37.13 27.35
CA LYS A 88 5.81 -36.10 28.13
C LYS A 88 6.67 -35.18 27.30
N LEU A 89 7.31 -35.68 26.24
CA LEU A 89 8.08 -34.84 25.33
C LEU A 89 7.16 -33.94 24.50
N ILE A 90 6.03 -34.43 24.04
CA ILE A 90 4.99 -33.65 23.31
C ILE A 90 4.43 -32.58 24.25
N GLN A 91 4.11 -32.90 25.50
CA GLN A 91 3.65 -31.94 26.51
C GLN A 91 4.71 -30.84 26.77
N GLN A 92 6.01 -31.22 26.83
CA GLN A 92 7.10 -30.25 26.96
C GLN A 92 7.23 -29.35 25.75
N ARG A 93 7.09 -29.91 24.53
CA ARG A 93 7.08 -29.13 23.26
C ARG A 93 5.94 -28.11 23.28
N GLN A 94 4.73 -28.53 23.63
CA GLN A 94 3.57 -27.64 23.70
C GLN A 94 3.74 -26.55 24.77
N THR A 95 4.28 -26.86 25.92
CA THR A 95 4.61 -25.89 26.96
C THR A 95 5.61 -24.84 26.48
N LEU A 96 6.62 -25.25 25.70
CA LEU A 96 7.60 -24.33 25.15
C LEU A 96 7.01 -23.45 24.04
N ASN A 97 6.11 -24.00 23.21
CA ASN A 97 5.39 -23.22 22.21
C ASN A 97 4.56 -22.11 22.88
N TRP A 98 3.72 -22.45 23.84
CA TRP A 98 2.93 -21.47 24.59
C TRP A 98 3.81 -20.42 25.30
N LYS A 99 4.92 -20.85 25.88
CA LYS A 99 5.87 -19.92 26.50
C LYS A 99 6.53 -19.00 25.49
N MET A 100 6.81 -19.48 24.29
CA MET A 100 7.33 -18.69 23.18
C MET A 100 6.32 -17.63 22.73
N ASP A 101 5.06 -18.01 22.63
CA ASP A 101 3.98 -17.12 22.20
C ASP A 101 3.72 -16.02 23.24
N GLU A 102 3.76 -16.33 24.54
CA GLU A 102 3.69 -15.35 25.62
C GLU A 102 4.84 -14.33 25.58
N TYR A 103 6.08 -14.75 25.32
CA TYR A 103 7.18 -13.82 25.14
C TYR A 103 7.02 -12.95 23.91
N ARG A 104 6.51 -13.50 22.83
CA ARG A 104 6.26 -12.75 21.59
C ARG A 104 5.16 -11.72 21.77
N ALA A 105 4.10 -12.06 22.50
CA ALA A 105 3.01 -11.13 22.84
C ALA A 105 3.54 -9.94 23.65
N ILE A 106 4.37 -10.18 24.66
CA ILE A 106 5.02 -9.11 25.43
C ILE A 106 5.97 -8.30 24.54
N ASN A 107 6.70 -8.95 23.64
CA ASN A 107 7.63 -8.27 22.74
C ASN A 107 6.91 -7.32 21.77
N ILE A 108 5.72 -7.68 21.30
CA ILE A 108 4.85 -6.80 20.53
C ILE A 108 4.47 -5.57 21.35
N LYS A 109 4.00 -5.75 22.59
CA LYS A 109 3.65 -4.64 23.48
C LYS A 109 4.84 -3.70 23.74
N PHE A 110 6.05 -4.23 23.92
CA PHE A 110 7.27 -3.42 24.04
C PHE A 110 7.55 -2.61 22.78
N ASN A 111 7.40 -3.22 21.60
CA ASN A 111 7.60 -2.53 20.34
C ASN A 111 6.55 -1.45 20.10
N ASP A 112 5.29 -1.70 20.42
CA ASP A 112 4.20 -0.74 20.26
C ASP A 112 4.42 0.47 21.17
N PHE A 113 4.71 0.27 22.43
CA PHE A 113 5.03 1.36 23.35
C PHE A 113 6.29 2.12 22.92
N ARG A 114 7.35 1.44 22.48
CA ARG A 114 8.56 2.08 21.95
C ARG A 114 8.26 3.00 20.75
N ASN A 115 7.35 2.59 19.86
CA ASN A 115 6.96 3.39 18.69
C ASN A 115 6.09 4.57 19.13
N ASN A 116 5.15 4.35 20.04
CA ASN A 116 4.31 5.42 20.57
C ASN A 116 5.14 6.51 21.27
N ILE A 117 6.13 6.18 22.10
CA ILE A 117 7.07 7.13 22.68
C ILE A 117 7.64 8.09 21.63
N PHE A 118 8.04 7.55 20.46
CA PHE A 118 8.59 8.36 19.38
C PHE A 118 7.54 9.26 18.73
N ASP A 119 6.33 8.75 18.55
CA ASP A 119 5.24 9.45 17.87
C ASP A 119 4.51 10.47 18.78
N THR A 120 4.69 10.42 20.09
CA THR A 120 4.04 11.27 21.09
C THR A 120 5.03 12.24 21.74
N VAL A 121 5.61 11.86 22.88
CA VAL A 121 6.40 12.75 23.77
C VAL A 121 7.79 13.13 23.21
N MET A 122 8.28 12.44 22.18
CA MET A 122 9.52 12.82 21.51
C MET A 122 9.30 13.75 20.29
N ARG A 123 8.06 13.99 19.87
CA ARG A 123 7.76 14.91 18.79
C ARG A 123 7.60 16.32 19.30
N GLN A 124 8.48 17.22 18.83
CA GLN A 124 8.42 18.65 19.14
C GLN A 124 7.05 19.26 18.77
N ALA A 125 6.43 18.83 17.68
CA ALA A 125 5.13 19.32 17.25
C ALA A 125 4.02 19.05 18.28
N ASN A 126 4.10 17.96 19.04
CA ASN A 126 3.13 17.60 20.07
C ASN A 126 3.46 18.29 21.40
N MET A 127 4.73 18.22 21.81
CA MET A 127 5.16 18.69 23.13
C MET A 127 5.38 20.21 23.22
N LEU A 128 5.53 20.88 22.09
CA LEU A 128 5.58 22.34 21.98
C LEU A 128 4.37 22.85 21.15
N ALA A 129 3.26 22.13 21.20
CA ALA A 129 2.02 22.52 20.54
C ALA A 129 1.56 23.91 21.04
N ARG A 130 1.03 24.68 20.11
CA ARG A 130 0.53 26.03 20.40
C ARG A 130 -0.86 26.20 19.81
N THR A 131 -1.70 26.87 20.55
CA THR A 131 -3.03 27.24 20.09
C THR A 131 -3.01 28.69 19.62
N ALA A 132 -3.51 28.94 18.40
CA ALA A 132 -3.75 30.29 17.94
C ALA A 132 -5.16 30.72 18.32
N THR A 133 -5.30 31.99 18.71
CA THR A 133 -6.58 32.63 19.01
C THR A 133 -6.81 33.80 18.08
N SER A 134 -8.04 33.97 17.61
CA SER A 134 -8.49 35.15 16.88
C SER A 134 -9.64 35.81 17.64
N THR A 135 -9.70 37.12 17.62
CA THR A 135 -10.86 37.83 18.19
C THR A 135 -12.08 37.82 17.27
N ASP A 136 -11.90 37.47 16.00
CA ASP A 136 -12.97 37.32 15.01
C ASP A 136 -12.56 36.29 13.91
N ASP A 137 -12.88 35.02 14.14
CA ASP A 137 -12.57 33.93 13.22
C ASP A 137 -13.33 34.00 11.90
N SER A 138 -14.43 34.77 11.85
CA SER A 138 -15.17 34.93 10.59
C SER A 138 -14.44 35.81 9.58
N ARG A 139 -13.54 36.69 10.07
CA ARG A 139 -12.73 37.61 9.24
C ARG A 139 -11.32 37.12 9.03
N VAL A 140 -10.66 36.64 10.11
CA VAL A 140 -9.29 36.12 10.04
C VAL A 140 -9.13 34.95 10.99
N THR A 141 -8.66 33.83 10.47
CA THR A 141 -8.27 32.67 11.27
C THR A 141 -6.77 32.57 11.39
N ALA A 142 -6.30 31.92 12.44
CA ALA A 142 -4.88 31.65 12.63
C ALA A 142 -4.64 30.23 13.14
N GLN A 143 -3.50 29.66 12.76
CA GLN A 143 -2.98 28.40 13.29
C GLN A 143 -1.55 28.63 13.73
N ALA A 144 -1.16 28.12 14.90
CA ALA A 144 0.19 28.25 15.41
C ALA A 144 0.95 26.93 15.26
N SER A 145 2.18 27.00 14.76
CA SER A 145 3.11 25.86 14.80
C SER A 145 3.90 25.87 16.11
N SER A 146 4.60 24.80 16.42
CA SER A 146 5.54 24.72 17.57
C SER A 146 6.65 25.79 17.52
N ALA A 147 6.95 26.36 16.35
CA ALA A 147 7.91 27.43 16.16
C ALA A 147 7.32 28.83 16.43
N ALA A 148 6.01 28.96 16.64
CA ALA A 148 5.39 30.23 16.92
C ALA A 148 5.81 30.72 18.35
N GLY A 149 6.34 31.92 18.40
CA GLY A 149 6.60 32.58 19.71
C GLY A 149 5.29 33.08 20.36
N ASN A 150 5.39 33.67 21.56
CA ASN A 150 4.28 34.39 22.19
C ASN A 150 4.06 35.74 21.46
N ALA A 151 3.64 35.64 20.18
CA ALA A 151 3.44 36.83 19.34
C ALA A 151 1.97 37.23 19.30
N THR A 152 1.72 38.51 19.20
CA THR A 152 0.39 39.06 18.95
C THR A 152 0.44 39.86 17.66
N TYR A 153 -0.44 39.57 16.73
CA TYR A 153 -0.61 40.31 15.49
C TYR A 153 -1.96 41.01 15.49
N ARG A 154 -1.98 42.26 15.04
CA ARG A 154 -3.19 43.06 14.95
C ARG A 154 -3.44 43.43 13.50
N ILE A 155 -4.52 42.92 12.92
CA ILE A 155 -4.97 43.27 11.57
C ILE A 155 -6.05 44.34 11.73
N THR A 156 -5.79 45.52 11.16
CA THR A 156 -6.69 46.64 11.27
C THR A 156 -7.57 46.83 10.07
N GLU A 157 -7.21 46.26 8.94
CA GLU A 157 -7.92 46.38 7.68
C GLU A 157 -7.55 45.21 6.74
N VAL A 158 -8.52 44.71 6.02
CA VAL A 158 -8.33 43.83 4.85
C VAL A 158 -9.06 44.47 3.68
N GLN A 159 -8.31 45.20 2.83
CA GLN A 159 -8.87 45.96 1.72
C GLN A 159 -9.34 45.02 0.60
N GLN A 160 -8.64 43.92 0.37
CA GLN A 160 -8.85 43.03 -0.73
C GLN A 160 -8.33 41.62 -0.39
N LEU A 161 -9.06 40.62 -0.78
CA LEU A 161 -8.61 39.21 -0.75
C LEU A 161 -7.87 38.85 -2.03
N ALA A 162 -6.93 37.92 -1.94
CA ALA A 162 -6.29 37.33 -3.11
C ALA A 162 -7.31 36.48 -3.89
N GLN A 163 -7.26 36.59 -5.22
CA GLN A 163 -8.11 35.88 -6.14
C GLN A 163 -7.27 35.29 -7.27
N ALA A 164 -7.60 34.09 -7.70
CA ALA A 164 -7.00 33.46 -8.89
C ALA A 164 -7.60 34.07 -10.17
N GLU A 165 -6.81 34.15 -11.23
CA GLU A 165 -7.35 34.45 -12.53
C GLU A 165 -8.24 33.30 -13.02
N SER A 166 -9.38 33.65 -13.59
CA SER A 166 -10.24 32.73 -14.33
C SER A 166 -10.60 33.31 -15.67
N GLN A 167 -10.69 32.47 -16.68
CA GLN A 167 -11.06 32.82 -18.04
C GLN A 167 -12.17 31.90 -18.52
N VAL A 168 -13.23 32.47 -19.09
CA VAL A 168 -14.37 31.72 -19.63
C VAL A 168 -14.47 32.00 -21.12
N GLY A 169 -14.36 30.94 -21.91
CA GLY A 169 -14.45 31.02 -23.39
C GLY A 169 -15.86 31.24 -23.90
N GLY A 170 -15.98 31.40 -25.20
CA GLY A 170 -17.25 31.42 -25.91
C GLY A 170 -17.91 30.04 -25.97
N LYS A 171 -19.10 29.96 -26.61
CA LYS A 171 -19.78 28.67 -26.85
C LYS A 171 -19.03 27.85 -27.91
N ILE A 172 -18.78 26.57 -27.62
CA ILE A 172 -18.10 25.66 -28.56
C ILE A 172 -19.04 25.18 -29.66
N GLY A 173 -20.33 25.01 -29.40
CA GLY A 173 -21.36 24.56 -30.35
C GLY A 173 -22.66 24.22 -29.61
N GLU A 174 -23.80 24.14 -30.32
CA GLU A 174 -25.08 23.89 -29.67
C GLU A 174 -25.29 22.45 -29.19
N ASP A 175 -24.70 21.46 -29.87
CA ASP A 175 -24.84 20.01 -29.59
C ASP A 175 -23.49 19.34 -29.30
N PHE A 176 -22.54 20.08 -28.72
CA PHE A 176 -21.22 19.54 -28.42
C PHE A 176 -21.26 18.55 -27.24
N ASP A 177 -20.76 17.33 -27.46
CA ASP A 177 -20.69 16.25 -26.47
C ASP A 177 -19.23 15.98 -26.06
N PRO A 178 -18.81 16.34 -24.82
CA PRO A 178 -17.43 16.22 -24.40
C PRO A 178 -16.93 14.76 -24.28
N SER A 179 -17.82 13.78 -24.44
CA SER A 179 -17.52 12.35 -24.39
C SER A 179 -17.28 11.71 -25.77
N LYS A 180 -17.62 12.40 -26.83
CA LYS A 180 -17.38 11.93 -28.20
C LYS A 180 -16.05 12.38 -28.75
N SER A 181 -15.55 11.66 -29.77
CA SER A 181 -14.29 12.06 -30.45
C SER A 181 -14.43 13.43 -31.11
N LEU A 182 -13.38 14.24 -31.01
CA LEU A 182 -13.35 15.61 -31.61
C LEU A 182 -13.62 15.58 -33.09
N ARG A 183 -13.13 14.56 -33.80
CA ARG A 183 -13.38 14.35 -35.26
C ARG A 183 -14.87 14.19 -35.56
N SER A 184 -15.63 13.56 -34.67
CA SER A 184 -17.05 13.22 -34.91
C SER A 184 -18.00 14.39 -34.70
N GLN A 185 -17.50 15.54 -34.25
CA GLN A 185 -18.30 16.67 -33.82
C GLN A 185 -18.20 17.84 -34.79
N ASN A 186 -19.32 18.54 -34.97
CA ASN A 186 -19.35 19.78 -35.71
C ASN A 186 -19.05 20.95 -34.75
N ILE A 187 -17.85 21.51 -34.85
CA ILE A 187 -17.40 22.61 -34.00
C ILE A 187 -17.66 23.91 -34.80
N GLU A 188 -18.66 24.69 -34.34
CA GLU A 188 -19.06 25.93 -34.99
C GLU A 188 -17.92 26.98 -34.99
N GLY A 189 -17.62 27.53 -36.15
CA GLY A 189 -16.68 28.64 -36.29
C GLY A 189 -15.20 28.26 -36.17
N SER A 190 -14.88 26.95 -36.09
CA SER A 190 -13.49 26.50 -36.14
C SER A 190 -13.12 26.03 -37.54
N ASP A 191 -12.21 26.73 -38.19
CA ASP A 191 -11.45 26.21 -39.33
C ASP A 191 -10.29 25.33 -38.86
N LEU A 192 -10.54 24.48 -37.85
CA LEU A 192 -9.49 23.59 -37.28
C LEU A 192 -8.94 22.69 -38.38
N THR A 193 -7.73 22.97 -38.81
CA THR A 193 -7.00 22.11 -39.72
C THR A 193 -6.21 21.07 -38.96
N TRP A 194 -6.57 19.79 -39.13
CA TRP A 194 -5.78 18.70 -38.61
C TRP A 194 -4.49 18.56 -39.43
N GLU A 195 -3.36 18.53 -38.71
CA GLU A 195 -2.08 18.17 -39.29
C GLU A 195 -1.97 16.64 -39.37
N THR A 196 -1.13 16.16 -40.31
CA THR A 196 -0.91 14.72 -40.49
C THR A 196 0.49 14.30 -40.08
N GLY A 197 0.59 13.25 -39.27
CA GLY A 197 1.86 12.70 -38.84
C GLY A 197 1.63 11.67 -37.71
N VAL A 198 2.61 10.83 -37.45
CA VAL A 198 2.52 9.83 -36.39
C VAL A 198 3.28 10.30 -35.18
N LEU A 199 2.58 10.47 -34.06
CA LEU A 199 3.20 10.85 -32.79
C LEU A 199 4.16 9.78 -32.30
N GLN A 200 5.41 10.16 -32.12
CA GLN A 200 6.45 9.37 -31.44
C GLN A 200 6.75 10.00 -30.09
N ARG A 201 7.06 9.17 -29.10
CA ARG A 201 7.38 9.61 -27.74
C ARG A 201 8.56 8.81 -27.20
N GLU A 202 9.59 9.52 -26.77
CA GLU A 202 10.74 8.95 -26.09
C GLU A 202 10.85 9.51 -24.68
N ASN A 203 11.18 8.63 -23.71
CA ASN A 203 11.40 9.02 -22.32
C ASN A 203 12.82 8.63 -21.94
N ILE A 204 13.62 9.63 -21.58
CA ILE A 204 15.04 9.48 -21.27
C ILE A 204 15.27 9.93 -19.84
N ARG A 205 15.94 9.10 -19.05
CA ARG A 205 16.49 9.53 -17.78
C ARG A 205 17.95 9.91 -17.97
N VAL A 206 18.26 11.18 -17.74
CA VAL A 206 19.61 11.72 -17.88
C VAL A 206 20.55 11.04 -16.89
N SER A 207 21.64 10.45 -17.37
CA SER A 207 22.62 9.71 -16.55
C SER A 207 23.68 10.61 -15.93
N GLU A 208 24.06 11.68 -16.63
CA GLU A 208 25.06 12.67 -16.24
C GLU A 208 24.67 14.04 -16.78
N ASN A 209 25.21 15.11 -16.18
CA ASN A 209 24.92 16.46 -16.66
C ASN A 209 25.30 16.61 -18.13
N THR A 210 24.40 17.10 -18.95
CA THR A 210 24.61 17.25 -20.40
C THR A 210 23.80 18.38 -20.99
N LYS A 211 24.29 18.93 -22.08
CA LYS A 211 23.52 19.86 -22.93
C LYS A 211 23.02 19.18 -24.21
N GLU A 212 23.30 17.90 -24.41
CA GLU A 212 23.01 17.21 -25.66
C GLU A 212 22.32 15.87 -25.35
N LEU A 213 21.24 15.58 -26.07
CA LEU A 213 20.58 14.28 -26.09
C LEU A 213 20.40 13.81 -27.52
N THR A 214 20.78 12.56 -27.80
CA THR A 214 20.56 11.91 -29.08
C THR A 214 19.61 10.75 -28.94
N ILE A 215 18.59 10.66 -29.80
CA ILE A 215 17.63 9.57 -29.88
C ILE A 215 17.66 8.91 -31.25
N ASP A 216 17.39 7.62 -31.31
CA ASP A 216 17.23 6.88 -32.56
C ASP A 216 15.80 7.01 -33.06
N ILE A 217 15.61 7.38 -34.36
CA ILE A 217 14.29 7.37 -34.99
C ILE A 217 13.98 5.92 -35.39
N PRO A 218 12.82 5.35 -35.00
CA PRO A 218 12.49 3.96 -35.29
C PRO A 218 12.48 3.65 -36.79
N ASP A 219 13.11 2.55 -37.23
CA ASP A 219 13.14 2.11 -38.64
C ASP A 219 11.75 1.96 -39.28
N ARG A 220 10.72 1.75 -38.50
CA ARG A 220 9.32 1.63 -38.92
C ARG A 220 8.65 2.97 -39.21
N ALA A 221 9.26 4.06 -38.77
CA ALA A 221 8.75 5.42 -38.92
C ALA A 221 9.29 6.06 -40.20
N GLY A 222 8.48 6.91 -40.83
CA GLY A 222 8.92 7.78 -41.90
C GLY A 222 9.83 8.91 -41.42
N ASN A 223 10.12 9.88 -42.29
CA ASN A 223 10.90 11.05 -41.93
C ASN A 223 10.19 11.86 -40.83
N VAL A 224 10.94 12.62 -40.04
CA VAL A 224 10.35 13.61 -39.11
C VAL A 224 9.72 14.74 -39.94
N THR A 225 8.43 15.04 -39.65
CA THR A 225 7.65 15.96 -40.51
C THR A 225 7.97 17.41 -40.26
N ASN A 226 7.95 17.84 -39.02
CA ASN A 226 8.04 19.26 -38.68
C ASN A 226 8.93 19.43 -37.43
N GLU A 227 10.11 20.02 -37.67
CA GLU A 227 11.08 20.27 -36.57
C GLU A 227 10.56 21.29 -35.55
N THR A 228 9.56 22.11 -35.93
CA THR A 228 8.94 23.11 -35.04
C THR A 228 7.93 22.51 -34.07
N ASP A 229 7.45 21.29 -34.33
CA ASP A 229 6.46 20.60 -33.50
C ASP A 229 7.08 19.59 -32.50
N ILE A 230 8.40 19.66 -32.35
CA ILE A 230 9.09 18.89 -31.35
C ILE A 230 8.79 19.49 -29.97
N ILE A 231 8.20 18.67 -29.07
CA ILE A 231 7.88 19.06 -27.70
C ILE A 231 8.84 18.34 -26.78
N VAL A 232 9.60 19.10 -26.02
CA VAL A 232 10.51 18.58 -25.00
C VAL A 232 10.02 18.97 -23.62
N LYS A 233 9.84 18.00 -22.74
CA LYS A 233 9.47 18.24 -21.34
C LYS A 233 10.57 17.69 -20.43
N VAL A 234 11.05 18.52 -19.51
CA VAL A 234 12.00 18.13 -18.47
C VAL A 234 11.27 18.10 -17.13
N ASN A 235 11.26 16.95 -16.48
CA ASN A 235 10.53 16.73 -15.24
C ASN A 235 9.03 17.12 -15.32
N GLY A 236 8.44 17.00 -16.51
CA GLY A 236 7.04 17.33 -16.79
C GLY A 236 6.77 18.77 -17.23
N GLN A 237 7.75 19.66 -17.18
CA GLN A 237 7.64 21.04 -17.64
C GLN A 237 8.18 21.16 -19.08
N ALA A 238 7.40 21.75 -19.99
CA ALA A 238 7.84 21.94 -21.36
C ALA A 238 8.93 23.03 -21.45
N ILE A 239 9.95 22.76 -22.25
CA ILE A 239 10.95 23.75 -22.63
C ILE A 239 10.39 24.54 -23.85
N PRO A 240 10.48 25.87 -23.84
CA PRO A 240 10.11 26.67 -25.01
C PRO A 240 10.88 26.23 -26.26
N SER A 241 10.28 26.37 -27.44
CA SER A 241 10.87 25.91 -28.69
C SER A 241 12.19 26.63 -29.09
N ASP A 242 12.47 27.75 -28.48
CA ASP A 242 13.72 28.50 -28.61
C ASP A 242 14.79 28.11 -27.56
N GLY A 243 14.47 27.24 -26.61
CA GLY A 243 15.39 26.74 -25.57
C GLY A 243 16.23 25.54 -25.99
N PHE A 244 16.07 25.04 -27.23
CA PHE A 244 16.87 23.95 -27.77
C PHE A 244 16.94 24.05 -29.33
N THR A 245 17.95 23.41 -29.89
CA THR A 245 18.07 23.24 -31.35
C THR A 245 18.12 21.76 -31.70
N THR A 246 17.62 21.40 -32.87
CA THR A 246 17.54 20.01 -33.34
C THR A 246 18.37 19.80 -34.60
N THR A 247 19.07 18.68 -34.69
CA THR A 247 19.75 18.23 -35.92
C THR A 247 19.39 16.77 -36.18
N MET A 248 19.22 16.46 -37.49
CA MET A 248 18.86 15.12 -37.98
C MET A 248 20.01 14.58 -38.83
N GLU A 249 20.63 13.48 -38.41
CA GLU A 249 21.69 12.79 -39.14
C GLU A 249 21.56 11.27 -38.96
N ASP A 250 21.68 10.52 -40.06
CA ASP A 250 21.73 9.05 -40.09
C ASP A 250 20.63 8.33 -39.26
N GLY A 251 19.39 8.83 -39.35
CA GLY A 251 18.25 8.25 -38.60
C GLY A 251 18.26 8.56 -37.11
N LYS A 252 19.05 9.56 -36.70
CA LYS A 252 19.11 10.04 -35.32
C LYS A 252 18.68 11.49 -35.23
N MET A 253 18.01 11.81 -34.13
CA MET A 253 17.68 13.17 -33.74
C MET A 253 18.58 13.58 -32.58
N THR A 254 19.34 14.65 -32.74
CA THR A 254 20.16 15.23 -31.68
C THR A 254 19.59 16.58 -31.27
N LEU A 255 19.28 16.73 -30.00
CA LEU A 255 18.79 17.97 -29.39
C LEU A 255 19.92 18.59 -28.56
N GLN A 256 20.20 19.88 -28.87
CA GLN A 256 21.19 20.70 -28.16
C GLN A 256 20.43 21.74 -27.33
N PHE A 257 20.57 21.66 -26.00
CA PHE A 257 19.87 22.53 -25.04
C PHE A 257 20.68 23.78 -24.70
N ASP A 258 20.02 24.91 -24.53
CA ASP A 258 20.63 26.14 -24.06
C ASP A 258 21.08 26.01 -22.58
N GLU A 259 20.26 25.37 -21.74
CA GLU A 259 20.55 25.08 -20.37
C GLU A 259 21.04 23.63 -20.16
N GLU A 260 21.89 23.40 -19.15
CA GLU A 260 22.41 22.07 -18.84
C GLU A 260 21.36 21.24 -18.13
N LEU A 261 21.05 20.07 -18.66
CA LEU A 261 20.21 19.05 -18.00
C LEU A 261 21.00 18.40 -16.87
N SER A 262 20.34 18.25 -15.74
CA SER A 262 20.96 17.62 -14.55
C SER A 262 20.87 16.10 -14.59
N ALA A 263 21.85 15.42 -13.98
CA ALA A 263 21.79 13.98 -13.76
C ALA A 263 20.51 13.62 -12.98
N ARG A 264 19.76 12.64 -13.48
CA ARG A 264 18.47 12.13 -13.01
C ARG A 264 17.24 12.88 -13.53
N ASP A 265 17.37 13.94 -14.29
CA ASP A 265 16.23 14.55 -14.97
C ASP A 265 15.52 13.52 -15.86
N ASN A 266 14.19 13.59 -15.89
CA ASN A 266 13.36 12.80 -16.79
C ASN A 266 12.98 13.69 -17.98
N VAL A 267 13.50 13.38 -19.15
CA VAL A 267 13.21 14.10 -20.39
C VAL A 267 12.24 13.30 -21.23
N THR A 268 11.10 13.91 -21.57
CA THR A 268 10.13 13.36 -22.52
C THR A 268 10.22 14.15 -23.81
N ILE A 269 10.49 13.48 -24.91
CA ILE A 269 10.57 14.07 -26.24
C ILE A 269 9.40 13.54 -27.07
N GLN A 270 8.57 14.42 -27.59
CA GLN A 270 7.47 14.12 -28.51
C GLN A 270 7.76 14.75 -29.84
N TYR A 271 7.64 13.99 -30.92
CA TYR A 271 7.86 14.44 -32.29
C TYR A 271 6.97 13.67 -33.25
N PHE A 272 6.84 14.14 -34.49
CA PHE A 272 5.98 13.54 -35.50
C PHE A 272 6.80 13.02 -36.67
N THR A 273 6.39 11.86 -37.19
CA THR A 273 6.94 11.29 -38.44
C THR A 273 5.85 11.25 -39.50
N GLU A 274 6.21 11.35 -40.78
CA GLU A 274 5.26 11.37 -41.91
C GLU A 274 4.27 10.21 -41.87
N ASN A 275 4.76 9.02 -41.56
CA ASN A 275 3.97 7.81 -41.45
C ASN A 275 4.68 6.79 -40.54
N GLU A 276 3.98 5.70 -40.21
CA GLU A 276 4.55 4.51 -39.55
C GLU A 276 4.02 3.28 -40.27
N THR A 277 4.89 2.29 -40.47
CA THR A 277 4.49 0.98 -41.02
C THR A 277 4.51 -0.10 -39.95
N ARG A 278 3.36 -0.71 -39.68
CA ARG A 278 3.23 -1.90 -38.87
C ARG A 278 3.22 -3.15 -39.76
N THR A 279 4.18 -4.04 -39.53
CA THR A 279 4.27 -5.32 -40.20
C THR A 279 3.82 -6.45 -39.28
N PHE A 280 2.83 -7.20 -39.73
CA PHE A 280 2.39 -8.44 -39.12
C PHE A 280 2.92 -9.57 -39.99
N PRO A 281 3.90 -10.35 -39.54
CA PRO A 281 4.58 -11.35 -40.36
C PRO A 281 3.61 -12.47 -40.76
N ALA A 282 3.91 -13.13 -41.87
CA ALA A 282 3.21 -14.33 -42.27
C ALA A 282 3.23 -15.39 -41.15
N ARG A 283 2.14 -16.13 -40.98
CA ARG A 283 2.03 -17.16 -39.95
C ARG A 283 2.57 -18.47 -40.50
N GLU A 284 3.58 -19.00 -39.84
CA GLU A 284 4.15 -20.30 -40.17
C GLU A 284 3.44 -21.38 -39.35
N GLY A 285 3.00 -22.45 -40.01
CA GLY A 285 2.48 -23.65 -39.36
C GLY A 285 3.59 -24.49 -38.72
N THR A 286 3.23 -25.36 -37.82
CA THR A 286 4.11 -26.41 -37.29
C THR A 286 4.02 -27.67 -38.18
N GLU A 287 4.89 -28.68 -37.99
CA GLU A 287 4.85 -29.92 -38.74
C GLU A 287 3.52 -30.72 -38.57
N GLU A 288 2.69 -30.33 -37.57
CA GLU A 288 1.44 -31.02 -37.24
C GLU A 288 0.16 -30.17 -37.44
N GLU A 289 0.28 -28.82 -37.56
CA GLU A 289 -0.89 -27.93 -37.70
C GLU A 289 -0.64 -26.84 -38.73
N GLU A 290 -1.60 -26.67 -39.67
CA GLU A 290 -1.64 -25.52 -40.59
C GLU A 290 -1.94 -24.22 -39.78
N PRO A 291 -1.37 -23.05 -40.18
CA PRO A 291 -1.61 -21.80 -39.46
C PRO A 291 -3.06 -21.35 -39.63
N GLU A 292 -3.70 -20.96 -38.52
CA GLU A 292 -5.05 -20.37 -38.57
C GLU A 292 -5.01 -18.98 -39.21
N PRO A 293 -5.84 -18.72 -40.24
CA PRO A 293 -5.93 -17.40 -40.86
C PRO A 293 -6.59 -16.39 -39.92
N VAL A 294 -6.17 -15.14 -39.98
CA VAL A 294 -6.65 -13.98 -39.16
C VAL A 294 -7.10 -12.86 -40.07
N ASP A 295 -8.21 -12.26 -39.71
CA ASP A 295 -8.81 -11.13 -40.43
C ASP A 295 -8.68 -9.79 -39.68
N THR A 296 -8.34 -9.83 -38.38
CA THR A 296 -8.39 -8.63 -37.52
C THR A 296 -7.01 -8.26 -36.98
N PHE A 297 -6.62 -7.00 -37.17
CA PHE A 297 -5.33 -6.43 -36.78
C PHE A 297 -5.52 -5.12 -36.03
N HIS A 298 -4.62 -4.84 -35.07
CA HIS A 298 -4.62 -3.61 -34.31
C HIS A 298 -3.35 -2.81 -34.56
N ILE A 299 -3.49 -1.59 -35.05
CA ILE A 299 -2.38 -0.66 -35.22
C ILE A 299 -1.81 -0.25 -33.85
N GLY A 300 -2.66 -0.17 -32.81
CA GLY A 300 -2.30 0.24 -31.45
C GLY A 300 -2.21 1.76 -31.28
N LYS A 301 -2.57 2.52 -32.31
CA LYS A 301 -2.72 3.97 -32.30
C LYS A 301 -4.04 4.31 -32.98
N GLY A 302 -4.75 5.33 -32.49
CA GLY A 302 -5.98 5.87 -33.07
C GLY A 302 -5.73 7.13 -33.88
N SER A 303 -6.78 7.89 -34.12
CA SER A 303 -6.73 9.14 -34.88
C SER A 303 -6.17 8.96 -36.31
N ILE A 304 -6.51 7.86 -36.96
CA ILE A 304 -5.99 7.47 -38.26
C ILE A 304 -6.49 8.45 -39.32
N TYR A 305 -5.55 8.99 -40.10
CA TYR A 305 -5.85 9.84 -41.27
C TYR A 305 -6.31 8.98 -42.45
N TYR A 306 -7.43 9.36 -43.04
CA TYR A 306 -7.96 8.75 -44.26
C TYR A 306 -8.46 9.78 -45.26
N ASN A 307 -7.80 9.84 -46.41
CA ASN A 307 -8.24 10.55 -47.61
C ASN A 307 -7.84 9.69 -48.82
N PRO A 308 -8.79 9.18 -49.62
CA PRO A 308 -8.50 8.25 -50.71
C PRO A 308 -7.64 8.84 -51.86
N GLU A 309 -7.49 10.17 -51.91
CA GLU A 309 -6.69 10.88 -52.93
C GLU A 309 -5.28 11.25 -52.42
N ASP A 310 -4.98 10.98 -51.15
CA ASP A 310 -3.71 11.37 -50.50
C ASP A 310 -2.78 10.16 -50.28
N GLU A 311 -1.51 10.31 -50.66
CA GLU A 311 -0.48 9.29 -50.49
C GLU A 311 -0.13 9.03 -49.03
N GLN A 312 -0.38 9.99 -48.12
CA GLN A 312 -0.18 9.84 -46.66
C GLN A 312 -1.34 9.13 -45.99
N SER A 313 -2.43 8.86 -46.68
CA SER A 313 -3.58 8.11 -46.20
C SER A 313 -3.20 6.68 -45.83
N ILE A 314 -3.97 6.09 -44.88
CA ILE A 314 -3.75 4.71 -44.51
C ILE A 314 -3.78 3.76 -45.69
N ARG A 315 -2.82 2.83 -45.74
CA ARG A 315 -2.69 1.79 -46.74
C ARG A 315 -2.54 0.44 -46.07
N VAL A 316 -3.37 -0.51 -46.43
CA VAL A 316 -3.32 -1.91 -45.99
C VAL A 316 -2.90 -2.78 -47.17
N THR A 317 -1.87 -3.60 -46.96
CA THR A 317 -1.41 -4.56 -48.01
C THR A 317 -1.33 -5.96 -47.42
N VAL A 318 -1.74 -6.96 -48.20
CA VAL A 318 -1.59 -8.38 -47.89
C VAL A 318 -0.65 -8.97 -48.94
N ASN A 319 0.46 -9.55 -48.52
CA ASN A 319 1.52 -10.06 -49.40
C ASN A 319 1.91 -9.08 -50.50
N GLY A 320 1.99 -7.76 -50.14
CA GLY A 320 2.33 -6.68 -51.07
C GLY A 320 1.19 -6.17 -51.97
N VAL A 321 -0.01 -6.78 -51.93
CA VAL A 321 -1.19 -6.33 -52.69
C VAL A 321 -2.01 -5.37 -51.84
N ALA A 322 -2.27 -4.15 -52.35
CA ALA A 322 -3.04 -3.15 -51.63
C ALA A 322 -4.53 -3.47 -51.62
N LEU A 323 -5.18 -3.31 -50.50
CA LEU A 323 -6.62 -3.45 -50.32
C LEU A 323 -7.29 -2.07 -50.35
N LYS A 324 -8.53 -2.04 -50.79
CA LYS A 324 -9.39 -0.86 -50.74
C LYS A 324 -9.87 -0.60 -49.32
N ILE A 325 -9.76 0.64 -48.86
CA ILE A 325 -10.15 1.01 -47.51
C ILE A 325 -11.64 1.34 -47.44
N VAL A 326 -12.31 0.77 -46.43
CA VAL A 326 -13.71 1.03 -46.08
C VAL A 326 -13.75 1.53 -44.63
N THR A 327 -14.46 2.63 -44.38
CA THR A 327 -14.55 3.24 -43.04
C THR A 327 -15.94 3.06 -42.40
N ASP A 328 -16.91 2.53 -43.13
CA ASP A 328 -18.24 2.26 -42.61
C ASP A 328 -18.23 0.93 -41.82
N PRO A 329 -18.52 0.96 -40.49
CA PRO A 329 -18.49 -0.25 -39.64
C PRO A 329 -19.57 -1.27 -40.00
N GLU A 330 -20.66 -0.86 -40.65
CA GLU A 330 -21.79 -1.71 -41.07
C GLU A 330 -21.60 -2.31 -42.48
N ALA A 331 -20.56 -1.93 -43.21
CA ALA A 331 -20.30 -2.43 -44.54
C ALA A 331 -19.94 -3.93 -44.56
N GLU A 332 -20.55 -4.69 -45.51
CA GLU A 332 -20.08 -6.02 -45.88
C GLU A 332 -18.82 -5.88 -46.74
N LEU A 333 -17.71 -6.44 -46.27
CA LEU A 333 -16.43 -6.32 -46.91
C LEU A 333 -16.26 -7.33 -48.07
N ALA A 334 -15.81 -6.88 -49.23
CA ALA A 334 -15.34 -7.77 -50.30
C ALA A 334 -13.92 -8.30 -49.98
N GLU A 335 -13.49 -9.35 -50.68
CA GLU A 335 -12.19 -10.03 -50.45
C GLU A 335 -10.99 -9.04 -50.66
N ASP A 336 -11.12 -8.00 -51.48
CA ASP A 336 -10.12 -6.98 -51.78
C ASP A 336 -10.30 -5.70 -50.90
N GLU A 337 -11.13 -5.74 -49.86
CA GLU A 337 -11.42 -4.60 -49.01
C GLU A 337 -10.93 -4.82 -47.57
N ALA A 338 -10.62 -3.74 -46.90
CA ALA A 338 -10.26 -3.70 -45.50
C ALA A 338 -11.04 -2.58 -44.78
N PHE A 339 -11.80 -2.92 -43.76
CA PHE A 339 -12.40 -1.96 -42.86
C PHE A 339 -11.34 -1.39 -41.90
N VAL A 340 -11.35 -0.09 -41.71
CA VAL A 340 -10.49 0.62 -40.76
C VAL A 340 -11.34 1.49 -39.86
N ASN A 341 -11.29 1.19 -38.54
CA ASN A 341 -11.80 2.13 -37.56
C ASN A 341 -10.78 3.23 -37.30
N LEU A 342 -11.10 4.43 -37.76
CA LEU A 342 -10.19 5.58 -37.73
C LEU A 342 -9.89 6.08 -36.30
N ASP A 343 -10.82 5.89 -35.35
CA ASP A 343 -10.64 6.34 -33.97
C ASP A 343 -9.79 5.37 -33.13
N THR A 344 -9.85 4.07 -33.42
CA THR A 344 -9.17 3.04 -32.63
C THR A 344 -7.97 2.38 -33.31
N GLY A 345 -7.86 2.53 -34.65
CA GLY A 345 -6.86 1.82 -35.44
C GLY A 345 -7.08 0.30 -35.55
N LEU A 346 -8.33 -0.13 -35.39
CA LEU A 346 -8.73 -1.52 -35.69
C LEU A 346 -8.85 -1.69 -37.21
N VAL A 347 -8.21 -2.72 -37.75
CA VAL A 347 -8.28 -3.10 -39.17
C VAL A 347 -8.87 -4.50 -39.28
N ARG A 348 -9.93 -4.67 -40.10
CA ARG A 348 -10.55 -5.95 -40.39
C ARG A 348 -10.55 -6.20 -41.89
N LEU A 349 -9.97 -7.31 -42.32
CA LEU A 349 -9.91 -7.70 -43.73
C LEU A 349 -11.21 -8.38 -44.14
N GLY A 350 -11.60 -8.22 -45.41
CA GLY A 350 -12.74 -8.96 -46.00
C GLY A 350 -12.47 -10.45 -46.14
N GLN A 351 -11.19 -10.89 -46.19
CA GLN A 351 -10.77 -12.28 -46.19
C GLN A 351 -9.66 -12.49 -45.14
N ALA A 352 -9.83 -13.50 -44.29
CA ALA A 352 -8.81 -13.90 -43.34
C ALA A 352 -7.57 -14.46 -44.07
N THR A 353 -6.38 -14.13 -43.57
CA THR A 353 -5.10 -14.45 -44.21
C THR A 353 -4.08 -15.02 -43.23
N THR A 354 -3.17 -15.83 -43.77
CA THR A 354 -1.93 -16.27 -43.10
C THR A 354 -0.69 -15.55 -43.63
N GLU A 355 -0.87 -14.76 -44.69
CA GLU A 355 0.21 -13.99 -45.34
C GLU A 355 0.65 -12.76 -44.54
N GLU A 356 1.78 -12.17 -44.92
CA GLU A 356 2.26 -10.91 -44.35
C GLU A 356 1.26 -9.77 -44.59
N VAL A 357 0.88 -9.07 -43.50
CA VAL A 357 0.07 -7.85 -43.57
C VAL A 357 0.90 -6.65 -43.17
N LYS A 358 0.96 -5.64 -44.06
CA LYS A 358 1.59 -4.35 -43.76
C LYS A 358 0.54 -3.25 -43.75
N ILE A 359 0.55 -2.45 -42.71
CA ILE A 359 -0.33 -1.31 -42.51
C ILE A 359 0.55 -0.06 -42.36
N THR A 360 0.53 0.79 -43.38
CA THR A 360 1.21 2.12 -43.35
C THR A 360 0.14 3.16 -43.05
N TYR A 361 0.37 4.03 -42.08
CA TYR A 361 -0.62 5.00 -41.66
C TYR A 361 0.03 6.30 -41.18
N SER A 362 -0.75 7.37 -41.17
CA SER A 362 -0.52 8.61 -40.43
C SER A 362 -1.69 8.90 -39.51
N GLN A 363 -1.52 9.82 -38.56
CA GLN A 363 -2.53 10.25 -37.61
C GLN A 363 -2.90 11.72 -37.85
N GLU A 364 -4.11 12.11 -37.46
CA GLU A 364 -4.54 13.49 -37.37
C GLU A 364 -4.31 14.06 -35.99
N TYR A 365 -3.62 15.19 -35.92
CA TYR A 365 -3.34 15.89 -34.67
C TYR A 365 -3.36 17.40 -34.87
N THR A 366 -3.39 18.13 -33.77
CA THR A 366 -3.06 19.55 -33.67
C THR A 366 -2.28 19.79 -32.41
N THR A 367 -1.53 20.87 -32.34
CA THR A 367 -0.82 21.26 -31.12
C THR A 367 -1.29 22.63 -30.64
N SER A 368 -1.40 22.78 -29.33
CA SER A 368 -1.73 24.07 -28.70
C SER A 368 -0.99 24.18 -27.36
N GLY A 369 -0.64 25.41 -27.00
CA GLY A 369 0.15 25.73 -25.83
C GLY A 369 -0.61 26.54 -24.79
N MET A 370 -0.10 26.47 -23.59
CA MET A 370 -0.55 27.30 -22.47
C MET A 370 0.65 27.80 -21.67
N THR A 371 0.58 29.06 -21.26
CA THR A 371 1.62 29.71 -20.45
C THR A 371 1.00 30.31 -19.22
N THR A 372 1.65 30.06 -18.07
CA THR A 372 1.33 30.67 -16.78
C THR A 372 2.62 31.21 -16.14
N TYR A 373 2.56 31.72 -14.93
CA TYR A 373 3.71 32.33 -14.27
C TYR A 373 3.87 31.80 -12.84
N ASN A 374 5.11 31.61 -12.38
CA ASN A 374 5.46 31.22 -11.03
C ASN A 374 5.61 32.44 -10.10
N GLU A 375 5.87 32.19 -8.81
CA GLU A 375 6.06 33.23 -7.78
C GLU A 375 7.16 34.27 -8.10
N ASN A 376 8.13 33.91 -8.96
CA ASN A 376 9.21 34.82 -9.38
C ASN A 376 8.83 35.64 -10.61
N GLY A 377 7.66 35.39 -11.22
CA GLY A 377 7.23 36.00 -12.47
C GLY A 377 7.85 35.31 -13.69
N GLU A 378 8.44 34.12 -13.55
CA GLU A 378 8.99 33.33 -14.65
C GLU A 378 7.87 32.55 -15.34
N ALA A 379 7.90 32.50 -16.68
CA ALA A 379 6.90 31.80 -17.45
C ALA A 379 7.04 30.27 -17.32
N ILE A 380 5.93 29.61 -17.07
CA ILE A 380 5.77 28.14 -17.10
C ILE A 380 4.97 27.80 -18.35
N HIS A 381 5.58 27.04 -19.26
CA HIS A 381 4.96 26.65 -20.52
C HIS A 381 4.57 25.17 -20.49
N ASP A 382 3.46 24.84 -21.14
CA ASP A 382 3.17 23.47 -21.58
C ASP A 382 2.57 23.49 -22.98
N ARG A 383 2.82 22.41 -23.73
CA ARG A 383 2.28 22.20 -25.06
C ARG A 383 1.61 20.84 -25.12
N PHE A 384 0.41 20.83 -25.69
CA PHE A 384 -0.47 19.67 -25.73
C PHE A 384 -0.61 19.19 -27.17
N VAL A 385 -0.52 17.89 -27.35
CA VAL A 385 -0.83 17.22 -28.62
C VAL A 385 -2.26 16.70 -28.54
N ILE A 386 -3.15 17.30 -29.30
CA ILE A 386 -4.55 16.93 -29.38
C ILE A 386 -4.77 16.09 -30.61
N GLN A 387 -5.22 14.87 -30.48
CA GLN A 387 -5.50 13.95 -31.56
C GLN A 387 -6.99 13.91 -31.91
N SER A 388 -7.35 13.73 -33.18
CA SER A 388 -8.74 13.81 -33.66
C SER A 388 -9.70 12.79 -33.01
N SER A 389 -9.21 11.65 -32.57
CA SER A 389 -10.02 10.64 -31.85
C SER A 389 -10.17 10.90 -30.36
N GLN A 390 -9.42 11.86 -29.79
CA GLN A 390 -9.57 12.20 -28.38
C GLN A 390 -10.94 12.86 -28.12
N THR A 391 -11.43 12.70 -26.89
CA THR A 391 -12.60 13.41 -26.38
C THR A 391 -12.17 14.67 -25.64
N LEU A 392 -13.04 15.69 -25.56
CA LEU A 392 -12.72 16.88 -24.77
C LEU A 392 -12.40 16.55 -23.31
N ASN A 393 -13.10 15.57 -22.73
CA ASN A 393 -12.81 15.11 -21.37
C ASN A 393 -11.39 14.56 -21.20
N GLN A 394 -10.84 13.91 -22.22
CA GLN A 394 -9.45 13.45 -22.19
C GLN A 394 -8.46 14.62 -22.26
N VAL A 395 -8.73 15.62 -23.10
CA VAL A 395 -7.91 16.83 -23.18
C VAL A 395 -7.95 17.62 -21.87
N ILE A 396 -9.11 17.80 -21.27
CA ILE A 396 -9.28 18.45 -19.94
C ILE A 396 -8.46 17.71 -18.86
N ASN A 397 -8.51 16.39 -18.84
CA ASN A 397 -7.73 15.59 -17.91
C ASN A 397 -6.22 15.74 -18.09
N GLU A 398 -5.75 15.92 -19.34
CA GLU A 398 -4.34 16.17 -19.66
C GLU A 398 -3.91 17.54 -19.15
N ILE A 399 -4.72 18.59 -19.42
CA ILE A 399 -4.48 19.96 -18.94
C ILE A 399 -4.42 20.01 -17.41
N ASN A 400 -5.39 19.39 -16.72
CA ASN A 400 -5.47 19.39 -15.25
C ASN A 400 -4.33 18.63 -14.57
N ARG A 401 -3.60 17.79 -15.32
CA ARG A 401 -2.39 17.08 -14.84
C ARG A 401 -1.10 17.75 -15.23
N SER A 402 -1.17 18.77 -16.05
CA SER A 402 0.01 19.49 -16.54
C SER A 402 0.65 20.35 -15.46
N SER A 403 1.88 20.76 -15.70
CA SER A 403 2.66 21.60 -14.78
C SER A 403 2.29 23.09 -14.79
N VAL A 404 1.40 23.52 -15.70
CA VAL A 404 1.01 24.93 -15.79
C VAL A 404 0.13 25.45 -14.65
N GLY A 405 -0.33 24.58 -13.75
CA GLY A 405 -1.11 24.98 -12.57
C GLY A 405 -2.43 25.67 -12.95
N VAL A 406 -3.17 25.09 -13.90
CA VAL A 406 -4.50 25.54 -14.33
C VAL A 406 -5.48 24.39 -14.18
N GLN A 407 -6.66 24.69 -13.70
CA GLN A 407 -7.80 23.78 -13.69
C GLN A 407 -8.76 24.16 -14.82
N ALA A 408 -8.96 23.24 -15.77
CA ALA A 408 -9.90 23.35 -16.86
C ALA A 408 -11.21 22.64 -16.50
N PHE A 409 -12.31 23.23 -16.87
CA PHE A 409 -13.68 22.71 -16.65
C PHE A 409 -14.56 23.05 -17.85
N PHE A 410 -15.36 22.08 -18.30
CA PHE A 410 -16.38 22.28 -19.34
C PHE A 410 -17.77 22.25 -18.71
N ASP A 411 -18.54 23.30 -18.95
CA ASP A 411 -19.94 23.39 -18.55
C ASP A 411 -20.84 22.92 -19.68
N GLU A 412 -21.49 21.77 -19.49
CA GLU A 412 -22.36 21.14 -20.50
C GLU A 412 -23.67 21.93 -20.71
N PHE A 413 -24.08 22.76 -19.75
CA PHE A 413 -25.31 23.55 -19.86
C PHE A 413 -25.09 24.79 -20.72
N GLU A 414 -24.00 25.51 -20.49
CA GLU A 414 -23.63 26.70 -21.26
C GLU A 414 -22.82 26.37 -22.51
N ASN A 415 -22.31 25.14 -22.63
CA ASN A 415 -21.35 24.70 -23.65
C ASN A 415 -20.10 25.57 -23.72
N LYS A 416 -19.52 25.91 -22.57
CA LYS A 416 -18.36 26.78 -22.44
C LYS A 416 -17.24 26.12 -21.64
N MET A 417 -16.00 26.48 -22.00
CA MET A 417 -14.82 26.15 -21.19
C MET A 417 -14.53 27.23 -20.17
N SER A 418 -14.13 26.82 -18.98
CA SER A 418 -13.54 27.68 -17.95
C SER A 418 -12.17 27.18 -17.57
N PHE A 419 -11.22 28.11 -17.47
CA PHE A 419 -9.85 27.86 -17.01
C PHE A 419 -9.59 28.74 -15.81
N THR A 420 -9.11 28.14 -14.70
CA THR A 420 -8.83 28.86 -13.47
C THR A 420 -7.43 28.51 -12.98
N ARG A 421 -6.64 29.51 -12.62
CA ARG A 421 -5.34 29.27 -11.96
C ARG A 421 -5.56 28.54 -10.63
N THR A 422 -4.69 27.58 -10.32
CA THR A 422 -4.70 26.89 -9.01
C THR A 422 -4.14 27.78 -7.89
N GLU A 423 -3.33 28.78 -8.26
CA GLU A 423 -2.72 29.76 -7.35
C GLU A 423 -3.42 31.10 -7.47
N THR A 424 -3.67 31.74 -6.33
CA THR A 424 -4.20 33.11 -6.26
C THR A 424 -3.07 34.14 -6.36
N GLY A 425 -3.41 35.37 -6.73
CA GLY A 425 -2.47 36.48 -6.76
C GLY A 425 -1.90 36.79 -8.14
N VAL A 426 -1.21 37.93 -8.24
CA VAL A 426 -0.67 38.48 -9.48
C VAL A 426 0.81 38.17 -9.58
N PHE A 427 1.17 37.25 -10.46
CA PHE A 427 2.56 36.87 -10.79
C PHE A 427 3.03 37.52 -12.08
N ASN A 428 2.15 37.66 -13.07
CA ASN A 428 2.42 38.38 -14.32
C ASN A 428 2.04 39.86 -14.21
N LYS A 429 3.03 40.72 -14.08
CA LYS A 429 2.81 42.18 -13.98
C LYS A 429 2.43 42.85 -15.31
N ASP A 430 2.65 42.14 -16.44
CA ASP A 430 2.51 42.69 -17.77
C ASP A 430 1.30 42.14 -18.53
N GLY A 431 0.33 41.52 -17.85
CA GLY A 431 -0.90 41.01 -18.47
C GLY A 431 -1.56 39.86 -17.77
N ALA A 432 -2.27 39.01 -18.49
CA ALA A 432 -3.01 37.88 -17.94
C ALA A 432 -2.08 36.78 -17.39
N GLU A 433 -2.51 36.10 -16.33
CA GLU A 433 -1.82 34.98 -15.71
C GLU A 433 -1.89 33.70 -16.55
N ILE A 434 -2.94 33.54 -17.38
CA ILE A 434 -3.12 32.45 -18.32
C ILE A 434 -3.07 32.99 -19.73
N LYS A 435 -2.17 32.47 -20.56
CA LYS A 435 -2.09 32.79 -22.00
C LYS A 435 -2.25 31.51 -22.81
N PHE A 436 -3.08 31.56 -23.82
CA PHE A 436 -3.34 30.46 -24.74
C PHE A 436 -2.61 30.69 -26.07
N ASP A 437 -2.12 29.60 -26.64
CA ASP A 437 -1.48 29.55 -27.95
C ASP A 437 -2.05 28.39 -28.78
N GLY A 438 -2.12 28.56 -30.09
CA GLY A 438 -2.61 27.56 -31.03
C GLY A 438 -4.11 27.60 -31.30
N GLU A 439 -4.49 26.93 -32.38
CA GLU A 439 -5.87 27.00 -32.90
C GLU A 439 -6.87 26.31 -32.01
N PHE A 440 -6.48 25.21 -31.35
CA PHE A 440 -7.40 24.45 -30.52
C PHE A 440 -7.94 25.28 -29.34
N PHE A 441 -7.06 25.94 -28.59
CA PHE A 441 -7.52 26.77 -27.46
C PHE A 441 -8.25 28.01 -27.97
N ASN A 442 -7.68 28.71 -28.97
CA ASN A 442 -8.21 30.01 -29.41
C ASN A 442 -9.52 29.89 -30.20
N HIS A 443 -9.62 28.90 -31.07
CA HIS A 443 -10.75 28.82 -32.02
C HIS A 443 -11.71 27.65 -31.66
N VAL A 444 -11.23 26.49 -31.27
CA VAL A 444 -12.12 25.37 -30.87
C VAL A 444 -12.74 25.60 -29.49
N LEU A 445 -11.92 25.93 -28.50
CA LEU A 445 -12.39 26.23 -27.16
C LEU A 445 -12.81 27.68 -26.96
N GLN A 446 -12.77 28.49 -28.02
CA GLN A 446 -13.22 29.89 -28.08
C GLN A 446 -12.56 30.79 -27.01
N MET A 447 -11.24 30.58 -26.76
CA MET A 447 -10.50 31.32 -25.73
C MET A 447 -9.92 32.64 -26.21
N ALA A 448 -9.91 32.91 -27.55
CA ALA A 448 -9.37 34.15 -28.11
C ALA A 448 -10.07 35.41 -27.56
N ASP A 449 -11.38 35.33 -27.37
CA ASP A 449 -12.21 36.40 -26.82
C ASP A 449 -12.80 36.04 -25.43
N ALA A 450 -12.05 35.32 -24.62
CA ALA A 450 -12.50 34.85 -23.30
C ALA A 450 -12.80 36.04 -22.36
N GLU A 451 -13.84 35.87 -21.55
CA GLU A 451 -14.12 36.78 -20.44
C GLU A 451 -13.12 36.49 -19.31
N VAL A 452 -12.26 37.48 -19.02
CA VAL A 452 -11.19 37.35 -18.02
C VAL A 452 -11.60 37.99 -16.72
N GLN A 453 -11.61 37.20 -15.64
CA GLN A 453 -11.61 37.68 -14.27
C GLN A 453 -10.17 37.72 -13.79
N ALA A 454 -9.59 38.91 -13.69
CA ALA A 454 -8.17 39.11 -13.40
C ALA A 454 -7.82 38.64 -11.97
N ALA A 455 -6.60 38.10 -11.83
CA ALA A 455 -6.00 37.80 -10.55
C ALA A 455 -5.86 39.05 -9.68
N GLN A 456 -5.89 38.85 -8.36
CA GLN A 456 -5.72 39.92 -7.38
C GLN A 456 -4.87 39.43 -6.20
N ASN A 457 -4.00 40.32 -5.67
CA ASN A 457 -3.27 40.07 -4.43
C ASN A 457 -4.14 40.40 -3.22
N ALA A 458 -3.98 39.67 -2.13
CA ALA A 458 -4.50 40.07 -0.84
C ALA A 458 -3.78 41.38 -0.39
N LYS A 459 -4.55 42.38 0.02
CA LYS A 459 -4.03 43.65 0.53
C LYS A 459 -4.63 43.97 1.88
N PHE A 460 -3.77 44.13 2.88
CA PHE A 460 -4.19 44.27 4.27
C PHE A 460 -3.18 45.09 5.08
N THR A 461 -3.63 45.62 6.25
CA THR A 461 -2.79 46.35 7.17
C THR A 461 -2.63 45.57 8.48
N MET A 462 -1.40 45.13 8.77
CA MET A 462 -1.05 44.41 9.98
C MET A 462 0.01 45.14 10.79
N ASN A 463 -0.26 45.33 12.08
CA ASN A 463 0.62 46.07 13.02
C ASN A 463 1.02 47.46 12.49
N GLY A 464 0.13 48.12 11.74
CA GLY A 464 0.36 49.44 11.14
C GLY A 464 1.15 49.39 9.82
N LEU A 465 1.48 48.23 9.29
CA LEU A 465 2.15 48.07 7.98
C LEU A 465 1.13 47.55 6.95
N THR A 466 0.86 48.36 5.92
CA THR A 466 0.08 47.88 4.74
C THR A 466 0.98 47.06 3.83
N THR A 467 0.55 45.87 3.52
CA THR A 467 1.33 44.90 2.74
C THR A 467 0.43 44.10 1.79
N GLU A 468 1.04 43.40 0.86
CA GLU A 468 0.36 42.53 -0.10
C GLU A 468 0.90 41.12 -0.05
N ARG A 469 0.04 40.15 -0.37
CA ARG A 469 0.39 38.71 -0.51
C ARG A 469 -0.34 38.12 -1.72
N HIS A 470 0.30 37.16 -2.37
CA HIS A 470 -0.31 36.42 -3.46
C HIS A 470 -1.42 35.46 -2.98
N SER A 471 -1.41 35.09 -1.71
CA SER A 471 -2.37 34.16 -1.12
C SER A 471 -3.07 34.80 0.09
N ASN A 472 -4.33 34.38 0.32
CA ASN A 472 -5.07 34.72 1.55
C ASN A 472 -4.51 33.99 2.78
N THR A 473 -3.72 32.92 2.56
CA THR A 473 -3.05 32.18 3.64
C THR A 473 -1.54 32.39 3.56
N PHE A 474 -0.94 32.84 4.64
CA PHE A 474 0.49 33.10 4.71
C PHE A 474 1.02 32.85 6.13
N THR A 475 2.33 32.56 6.25
CA THR A 475 2.97 32.27 7.53
C THR A 475 3.90 33.42 7.96
N ILE A 476 3.75 33.88 9.20
CA ILE A 476 4.62 34.86 9.83
C ILE A 476 4.99 34.39 11.23
N GLY A 477 6.28 34.29 11.53
CA GLY A 477 6.78 33.93 12.85
C GLY A 477 6.22 32.61 13.40
N GLY A 478 6.01 31.65 12.54
CA GLY A 478 5.44 30.32 12.88
C GLY A 478 3.92 30.30 13.01
N MET A 479 3.24 31.44 12.82
CA MET A 479 1.77 31.50 12.77
C MET A 479 1.31 31.55 11.32
N THR A 480 0.45 30.64 10.91
CA THR A 480 -0.24 30.62 9.62
C THR A 480 -1.55 31.38 9.77
N ILE A 481 -1.68 32.49 9.06
CA ILE A 481 -2.81 33.41 9.10
C ILE A 481 -3.59 33.23 7.79
N THR A 482 -4.94 33.14 7.89
CA THR A 482 -5.82 33.06 6.73
C THR A 482 -6.85 34.19 6.80
N LEU A 483 -6.83 35.07 5.79
CA LEU A 483 -7.83 36.11 5.61
C LEU A 483 -9.09 35.49 5.01
N GLN A 484 -10.24 35.70 5.66
CA GLN A 484 -11.53 35.11 5.25
C GLN A 484 -12.46 36.13 4.60
N ASP A 485 -12.44 37.38 5.09
CA ASP A 485 -13.31 38.44 4.61
C ASP A 485 -12.60 39.81 4.63
N THR A 486 -13.16 40.77 3.88
CA THR A 486 -12.70 42.15 3.84
C THR A 486 -13.34 42.98 4.96
N PHE A 487 -12.60 43.92 5.54
CA PHE A 487 -13.07 44.88 6.53
C PHE A 487 -12.20 46.12 6.52
N ASP A 488 -12.72 47.25 7.00
CA ASP A 488 -12.03 48.53 6.98
C ASP A 488 -11.58 48.99 8.37
N GLU A 489 -10.82 50.11 8.44
CA GLU A 489 -10.30 50.66 9.69
C GLU A 489 -11.40 51.12 10.67
N SER A 490 -12.65 51.32 10.23
CA SER A 490 -13.77 51.69 11.12
C SER A 490 -14.30 50.48 11.90
N ASP A 491 -13.99 49.30 11.47
CA ASP A 491 -14.32 48.06 12.16
C ASP A 491 -13.39 47.79 13.36
N ASN A 492 -13.79 46.87 14.23
CA ASN A 492 -12.90 46.41 15.27
C ASN A 492 -11.75 45.62 14.66
N PRO A 493 -10.49 45.97 15.03
CA PRO A 493 -9.36 45.20 14.53
C PRO A 493 -9.39 43.75 15.02
N VAL A 494 -8.96 42.82 14.15
CA VAL A 494 -8.79 41.44 14.53
C VAL A 494 -7.42 41.27 15.17
N VAL A 495 -7.41 40.72 16.40
CA VAL A 495 -6.18 40.42 17.14
C VAL A 495 -5.96 38.93 17.17
N LEU A 496 -4.81 38.51 16.68
CA LEU A 496 -4.35 37.12 16.68
C LEU A 496 -3.31 36.93 17.77
N GLY A 497 -3.46 35.88 18.56
CA GLY A 497 -2.51 35.51 19.62
C GLY A 497 -2.04 34.06 19.46
N SER A 498 -0.85 33.79 19.98
CA SER A 498 -0.36 32.40 20.11
C SER A 498 -0.05 32.12 21.57
N THR A 499 -0.62 31.06 22.11
CA THR A 499 -0.39 30.58 23.48
C THR A 499 0.05 29.13 23.44
N VAL A 500 0.67 28.66 24.52
CA VAL A 500 0.99 27.22 24.66
C VAL A 500 -0.30 26.42 24.72
N ASP A 501 -0.36 25.32 24.03
CA ASP A 501 -1.47 24.36 24.10
C ASP A 501 -1.28 23.42 25.30
N THR A 502 -1.55 23.96 26.48
CA THR A 502 -1.38 23.21 27.73
C THR A 502 -2.22 21.94 27.78
N ASP A 503 -3.43 21.96 27.20
CA ASP A 503 -4.32 20.80 27.16
C ASP A 503 -3.77 19.70 26.25
N GLY A 504 -3.35 20.04 25.03
CA GLY A 504 -2.81 19.07 24.07
C GLY A 504 -1.49 18.45 24.55
N ILE A 505 -0.62 19.25 25.19
CA ILE A 505 0.64 18.74 25.76
C ILE A 505 0.34 17.85 26.98
N PHE A 506 -0.58 18.25 27.84
CA PHE A 506 -1.01 17.44 29.00
C PHE A 506 -1.55 16.08 28.55
N ASP A 507 -2.44 16.05 27.58
CA ASP A 507 -3.03 14.82 27.05
C ASP A 507 -1.97 13.90 26.44
N THR A 508 -0.99 14.46 25.72
CA THR A 508 0.16 13.71 25.16
C THR A 508 1.01 13.06 26.27
N ILE A 509 1.31 13.79 27.34
CA ILE A 509 2.08 13.24 28.48
C ILE A 509 1.24 12.21 29.23
N LYS A 510 -0.05 12.46 29.39
CA LYS A 510 -0.98 11.53 30.04
C LYS A 510 -1.07 10.20 29.27
N GLU A 511 -1.19 10.24 27.95
CA GLU A 511 -1.17 9.04 27.08
C GLU A 511 0.10 8.21 27.29
N PHE A 512 1.27 8.87 27.31
CA PHE A 512 2.55 8.20 27.60
C PHE A 512 2.55 7.51 28.97
N VAL A 513 2.03 8.17 30.02
CA VAL A 513 1.96 7.61 31.38
C VAL A 513 0.98 6.44 31.44
N ASP A 514 -0.19 6.58 30.81
CA ASP A 514 -1.22 5.55 30.78
C ASP A 514 -0.70 4.28 30.06
N GLU A 515 -0.03 4.43 28.93
CA GLU A 515 0.57 3.30 28.20
C GLU A 515 1.71 2.61 28.96
N TYR A 516 2.57 3.40 29.61
CA TYR A 516 3.59 2.83 30.50
C TYR A 516 2.95 2.00 31.62
N ASN A 517 1.89 2.52 32.23
CA ASN A 517 1.16 1.83 33.29
C ASN A 517 0.47 0.55 32.79
N GLU A 518 -0.15 0.56 31.61
CA GLU A 518 -0.74 -0.61 30.96
C GLU A 518 0.32 -1.69 30.68
N LEU A 519 1.47 -1.28 30.16
CA LEU A 519 2.60 -2.18 29.92
C LEU A 519 3.09 -2.82 31.22
N LEU A 520 3.26 -2.01 32.27
CA LEU A 520 3.68 -2.44 33.60
C LEU A 520 2.70 -3.46 34.17
N GLU A 521 1.39 -3.19 34.12
CA GLU A 521 0.33 -4.06 34.59
C GLU A 521 0.31 -5.39 33.83
N THR A 522 0.33 -5.34 32.49
CA THR A 522 0.35 -6.53 31.63
C THR A 522 1.50 -7.48 31.97
N VAL A 523 2.71 -6.94 32.09
CA VAL A 523 3.89 -7.76 32.42
C VAL A 523 3.82 -8.29 33.85
N HIS A 524 3.34 -7.47 34.81
CA HIS A 524 3.19 -7.90 36.21
C HIS A 524 2.16 -8.98 36.39
N GLU A 525 1.04 -8.91 35.69
CA GLU A 525 0.03 -9.98 35.70
C GLU A 525 0.64 -11.33 35.30
N LYS A 526 1.39 -11.33 34.17
CA LYS A 526 2.09 -12.53 33.69
C LYS A 526 3.16 -13.04 34.67
N LEU A 527 3.86 -12.13 35.35
CA LEU A 527 4.86 -12.50 36.37
C LEU A 527 4.26 -13.06 37.65
N LYS A 528 3.01 -12.71 38.02
CA LYS A 528 2.30 -13.14 39.24
C LYS A 528 1.32 -14.29 39.00
N GLU A 529 0.94 -14.54 37.76
CA GLU A 529 -0.06 -15.51 37.35
C GLU A 529 0.18 -16.86 38.00
N GLU A 530 -0.90 -17.51 38.50
CA GLU A 530 -0.80 -18.78 39.21
C GLU A 530 -0.42 -19.93 38.27
N ARG A 531 0.57 -20.76 38.67
CA ARG A 531 0.97 -21.92 37.87
C ARG A 531 0.29 -23.18 38.38
N TYR A 532 -0.61 -23.75 37.59
CA TYR A 532 -1.29 -25.02 37.87
C TYR A 532 -0.47 -26.20 37.34
N ARG A 533 0.40 -26.76 38.21
CA ARG A 533 1.32 -27.84 37.82
C ARG A 533 0.65 -29.18 37.53
N ASP A 534 -0.56 -29.37 38.04
CA ASP A 534 -1.35 -30.60 37.89
C ASP A 534 -2.12 -30.62 36.54
N TYR A 535 -2.01 -29.53 35.77
CA TYR A 535 -2.61 -29.38 34.45
C TYR A 535 -1.52 -29.30 33.37
N PRO A 536 -0.89 -30.45 32.97
CA PRO A 536 0.00 -30.45 31.83
C PRO A 536 -0.81 -30.28 30.53
N PRO A 537 -0.18 -29.85 29.39
CA PRO A 537 -0.84 -29.87 28.12
C PRO A 537 -1.47 -31.21 27.80
N LEU A 538 -2.68 -31.20 27.23
CA LEU A 538 -3.40 -32.43 26.89
C LEU A 538 -2.68 -33.17 25.76
N THR A 539 -2.60 -34.49 25.86
CA THR A 539 -2.27 -35.34 24.70
C THR A 539 -3.50 -35.45 23.79
N ASP A 540 -3.29 -35.87 22.52
CA ASP A 540 -4.38 -36.06 21.56
C ASP A 540 -5.42 -37.08 22.05
N GLU A 541 -4.97 -38.10 22.80
CA GLU A 541 -5.83 -39.11 23.37
C GLU A 541 -6.69 -38.53 24.50
N GLN A 542 -6.08 -37.79 25.42
CA GLN A 542 -6.78 -37.10 26.54
C GLN A 542 -7.77 -36.04 25.99
N ARG A 543 -7.38 -35.31 24.95
CA ARG A 543 -8.26 -34.31 24.34
C ARG A 543 -9.52 -34.91 23.71
N ARG A 544 -9.43 -36.14 23.16
CA ARG A 544 -10.59 -36.86 22.60
C ARG A 544 -11.53 -37.41 23.65
N GLU A 545 -11.04 -37.61 24.88
CA GLU A 545 -11.85 -38.11 26.02
C GLU A 545 -12.64 -36.97 26.70
N LEU A 546 -12.28 -35.69 26.44
CA LEU A 546 -12.93 -34.50 27.01
C LEU A 546 -13.87 -33.86 25.97
N SER A 547 -14.87 -33.15 26.46
CA SER A 547 -15.62 -32.21 25.60
C SER A 547 -14.75 -31.01 25.21
N GLU A 548 -15.08 -30.34 24.13
CA GLU A 548 -14.35 -29.15 23.63
C GLU A 548 -14.19 -28.10 24.75
N ARG A 549 -15.25 -27.81 25.48
CA ARG A 549 -15.24 -26.86 26.60
C ARG A 549 -14.36 -27.30 27.77
N GLU A 550 -14.32 -28.59 28.10
CA GLU A 550 -13.45 -29.11 29.15
C GLU A 550 -11.98 -29.05 28.75
N ALA A 551 -11.69 -29.32 27.47
CA ALA A 551 -10.35 -29.21 26.90
C ALA A 551 -9.86 -27.75 26.90
N GLU A 552 -10.72 -26.78 26.53
CA GLU A 552 -10.41 -25.33 26.60
C GLU A 552 -10.09 -24.89 28.04
N LEU A 553 -10.93 -25.22 29.00
CA LEU A 553 -10.70 -24.90 30.43
C LEU A 553 -9.44 -25.58 31.00
N TRP A 554 -9.10 -26.77 30.51
CA TRP A 554 -7.85 -27.42 30.84
C TRP A 554 -6.65 -26.67 30.26
N ASP A 555 -6.71 -26.32 28.97
CA ASP A 555 -5.65 -25.59 28.29
C ASP A 555 -5.43 -24.21 28.92
N GLU A 556 -6.48 -23.49 29.31
CA GLU A 556 -6.40 -22.22 30.03
C GLU A 556 -5.56 -22.37 31.31
N LYS A 557 -5.84 -23.40 32.11
CA LYS A 557 -5.04 -23.70 33.30
C LYS A 557 -3.62 -24.16 32.98
N ALA A 558 -3.44 -24.92 31.90
CA ALA A 558 -2.14 -25.40 31.47
C ALA A 558 -1.23 -24.28 30.97
N GLN A 559 -1.81 -23.26 30.34
CA GLN A 559 -1.11 -22.06 29.88
C GLN A 559 -0.82 -21.05 30.98
N SER A 560 -1.65 -21.04 32.05
CA SER A 560 -1.49 -20.09 33.13
C SER A 560 -0.14 -20.20 33.84
N GLY A 561 0.47 -19.04 34.13
CA GLY A 561 1.71 -18.90 34.92
C GLY A 561 2.97 -19.44 34.24
N LEU A 562 3.03 -19.51 32.92
CA LEU A 562 4.22 -19.95 32.18
C LEU A 562 5.40 -18.98 32.33
N LEU A 563 5.13 -17.68 32.54
CA LEU A 563 6.12 -16.65 32.80
C LEU A 563 6.23 -16.24 34.26
N ARG A 564 5.62 -17.00 35.18
CA ARG A 564 5.68 -16.72 36.62
C ARG A 564 7.10 -16.62 37.14
N ASN A 565 7.43 -15.50 37.79
CA ASN A 565 8.77 -15.18 38.30
C ASN A 565 9.88 -15.26 37.23
N ASP A 566 9.58 -14.92 35.96
CA ASP A 566 10.59 -14.91 34.93
C ASP A 566 11.62 -13.81 35.19
N ARG A 567 12.89 -14.21 35.27
CA ARG A 567 13.99 -13.29 35.62
C ARG A 567 14.30 -12.29 34.52
N THR A 568 14.12 -12.66 33.26
CA THR A 568 14.39 -11.78 32.13
C THR A 568 13.42 -10.63 32.11
N LEU A 569 12.11 -10.93 32.21
CA LEU A 569 11.06 -9.90 32.26
C LEU A 569 11.19 -9.04 33.51
N SER A 570 11.46 -9.63 34.67
CA SER A 570 11.66 -8.85 35.90
C SER A 570 12.83 -7.88 35.78
N SER A 571 13.96 -8.32 35.20
CA SER A 571 15.13 -7.45 34.98
C SER A 571 14.85 -6.32 33.97
N ILE A 572 14.09 -6.61 32.92
CA ILE A 572 13.67 -5.59 31.93
C ILE A 572 12.81 -4.53 32.64
N MET A 573 11.79 -4.94 33.41
CA MET A 573 10.93 -4.00 34.12
C MET A 573 11.67 -3.17 35.14
N ASP A 574 12.64 -3.76 35.85
CA ASP A 574 13.50 -3.01 36.78
C ASP A 574 14.36 -1.96 36.06
N THR A 575 14.86 -2.28 34.85
CA THR A 575 15.61 -1.32 34.02
C THR A 575 14.73 -0.17 33.54
N LEU A 576 13.56 -0.46 32.98
CA LEU A 576 12.61 0.57 32.54
C LEU A 576 12.20 1.51 33.68
N ARG A 577 12.01 0.94 34.87
CA ARG A 577 11.75 1.73 36.07
C ARG A 577 12.91 2.65 36.44
N LEU A 578 14.15 2.18 36.39
CA LEU A 578 15.34 2.99 36.70
C LEU A 578 15.52 4.16 35.74
N ASP A 579 15.17 4.00 34.45
CA ASP A 579 15.24 5.07 33.46
C ASP A 579 14.34 6.26 33.79
N LEU A 580 13.23 6.02 34.49
CA LEU A 580 12.30 7.07 34.94
C LEU A 580 12.78 7.87 36.15
N TYR A 581 13.66 7.32 36.98
CA TYR A 581 14.10 7.94 38.24
C TYR A 581 15.31 8.86 38.09
N GLY A 582 15.99 8.82 36.95
CA GLY A 582 17.20 9.62 36.76
C GLY A 582 16.87 11.08 36.45
N THR A 583 17.59 12.01 37.06
CA THR A 583 17.60 13.41 36.61
C THR A 583 18.12 13.52 35.19
N VAL A 584 17.63 14.51 34.43
CA VAL A 584 18.05 14.79 33.06
C VAL A 584 18.84 16.11 33.06
N ASP A 585 20.06 16.07 32.61
CA ASP A 585 20.88 17.23 32.36
C ASP A 585 20.68 17.74 30.92
N HIS A 586 19.58 18.44 30.69
CA HIS A 586 19.21 18.95 29.37
C HIS A 586 19.88 20.32 29.03
N GLY A 587 20.77 20.81 29.88
CA GLY A 587 21.54 22.03 29.62
C GLY A 587 20.76 23.37 29.77
N LEU A 588 19.48 23.33 30.14
CA LEU A 588 18.68 24.53 30.42
C LEU A 588 18.74 24.87 31.91
N GLU A 589 18.73 26.16 32.22
CA GLU A 589 18.62 26.63 33.62
C GLU A 589 17.14 26.51 34.07
N SER A 590 16.66 25.30 34.27
CA SER A 590 15.27 25.03 34.70
C SER A 590 15.26 24.02 35.84
N GLU A 591 14.23 24.11 36.71
CA GLU A 591 14.01 23.14 37.79
C GLU A 591 13.34 21.86 37.29
N PHE A 592 12.83 21.84 36.04
CA PHE A 592 12.10 20.69 35.46
C PHE A 592 13.06 19.64 34.88
N ASN A 593 13.98 19.16 35.67
CA ASN A 593 14.97 18.15 35.31
C ASN A 593 14.66 16.75 35.83
N HIS A 594 13.51 16.53 36.47
CA HIS A 594 13.04 15.24 36.99
C HIS A 594 11.52 15.15 36.89
N LEU A 595 10.98 13.97 36.65
CA LEU A 595 9.53 13.76 36.51
C LEU A 595 8.73 14.28 37.72
N SER A 596 9.23 14.12 38.95
CA SER A 596 8.55 14.58 40.14
C SER A 596 8.43 16.11 40.20
N ASN A 597 9.33 16.85 39.53
CA ASN A 597 9.31 18.32 39.52
C ASN A 597 8.17 18.86 38.65
N ILE A 598 7.73 18.06 37.66
CA ILE A 598 6.58 18.36 36.80
C ILE A 598 5.28 17.66 37.26
N GLY A 599 5.26 17.08 38.47
CA GLY A 599 4.07 16.44 39.03
C GLY A 599 3.83 14.99 38.61
N ILE A 600 4.81 14.32 38.00
CA ILE A 600 4.72 12.88 37.69
C ILE A 600 5.52 12.11 38.75
N THR A 601 4.82 11.34 39.57
CA THR A 601 5.42 10.57 40.66
C THR A 601 5.05 9.10 40.55
N THR A 602 5.76 8.24 41.29
CA THR A 602 5.34 6.85 41.41
C THR A 602 4.34 6.70 42.55
N SER A 603 3.40 5.78 42.37
CA SER A 603 2.45 5.40 43.40
C SER A 603 3.16 5.03 44.71
N ASP A 604 2.58 5.45 45.84
CA ASP A 604 3.04 5.13 47.18
C ASP A 604 2.82 3.64 47.53
N ASP A 605 1.98 2.90 46.78
CA ASP A 605 1.81 1.48 46.96
C ASP A 605 2.94 0.69 46.27
N TYR A 606 3.85 0.13 47.10
CA TYR A 606 4.95 -0.71 46.63
C TYR A 606 4.49 -1.95 45.85
N LEU A 607 3.23 -2.39 46.01
CA LEU A 607 2.65 -3.52 45.30
C LEU A 607 2.39 -3.18 43.82
N GLU A 608 2.19 -1.93 43.49
CA GLU A 608 2.05 -1.40 42.10
C GLU A 608 3.39 -1.24 41.37
N ARG A 609 4.51 -1.50 42.08
CA ARG A 609 5.87 -1.65 41.51
C ARG A 609 6.34 -0.53 40.57
N GLY A 610 5.94 0.70 40.81
CA GLY A 610 6.41 1.86 40.07
C GLY A 610 5.43 2.36 39.02
N LYS A 611 4.16 2.11 39.21
CA LYS A 611 3.07 2.78 38.49
C LYS A 611 3.20 4.28 38.63
N LEU A 612 3.04 5.01 37.54
CA LEU A 612 3.13 6.46 37.52
C LEU A 612 1.77 7.08 37.84
N GLU A 613 1.78 8.17 38.59
CA GLU A 613 0.63 9.00 38.91
C GLU A 613 0.92 10.44 38.50
N ILE A 614 -0.09 11.15 37.98
CA ILE A 614 0.01 12.52 37.52
C ILE A 614 -0.75 13.44 38.48
N ASP A 615 -0.06 14.45 39.01
CA ASP A 615 -0.68 15.63 39.61
C ASP A 615 -0.99 16.61 38.47
N GLU A 616 -2.24 16.63 38.02
CA GLU A 616 -2.68 17.45 36.88
C GLU A 616 -2.36 18.93 37.06
N THR A 617 -2.55 19.45 38.28
CA THR A 617 -2.32 20.89 38.55
C THR A 617 -0.85 21.25 38.37
N LYS A 618 0.06 20.46 38.95
CA LYS A 618 1.50 20.69 38.82
C LYS A 618 2.03 20.50 37.41
N LEU A 619 1.50 19.49 36.69
CA LEU A 619 1.93 19.22 35.31
C LEU A 619 1.52 20.38 34.40
N ARG A 620 0.30 20.88 34.54
CA ARG A 620 -0.17 22.05 33.77
C ARG A 620 0.62 23.31 34.08
N GLU A 621 0.89 23.61 35.37
CA GLU A 621 1.74 24.72 35.79
C GLU A 621 3.16 24.62 35.22
N ALA A 622 3.75 23.41 35.18
CA ALA A 622 5.07 23.19 34.59
C ALA A 622 5.08 23.44 33.07
N ILE A 623 4.07 22.94 32.35
CA ILE A 623 3.92 23.15 30.89
C ILE A 623 3.76 24.62 30.55
N GLU A 624 2.97 25.37 31.34
CA GLU A 624 2.78 26.82 31.14
C GLU A 624 4.03 27.64 31.45
N ALA A 625 4.78 27.24 32.49
CA ALA A 625 5.96 27.95 32.93
C ALA A 625 7.15 27.79 31.96
N ASP A 626 7.44 26.54 31.52
CA ASP A 626 8.56 26.25 30.64
C ASP A 626 8.31 24.99 29.80
N PRO A 627 7.53 25.09 28.71
CA PRO A 627 7.23 23.96 27.86
C PRO A 627 8.48 23.33 27.20
N GLU A 628 9.53 24.15 26.95
CA GLU A 628 10.78 23.66 26.36
C GLU A 628 11.53 22.75 27.34
N ALA A 629 11.64 23.13 28.61
CA ALA A 629 12.28 22.30 29.63
C ALA A 629 11.48 21.02 29.87
N VAL A 630 10.13 21.07 29.85
CA VAL A 630 9.28 19.87 29.91
C VAL A 630 9.53 18.98 28.72
N PHE A 631 9.61 19.52 27.50
CA PHE A 631 9.93 18.74 26.30
C PHE A 631 11.32 18.10 26.41
N GLN A 632 12.34 18.86 26.79
CA GLN A 632 13.71 18.36 26.92
C GLN A 632 13.83 17.29 28.03
N LEU A 633 13.05 17.36 29.10
CA LEU A 633 12.99 16.31 30.13
C LEU A 633 12.63 14.92 29.52
N PHE A 634 11.77 14.90 28.52
CA PHE A 634 11.40 13.67 27.81
C PHE A 634 12.34 13.34 26.65
N ALA A 635 12.70 14.33 25.83
CA ALA A 635 13.24 14.11 24.49
C ALA A 635 14.72 14.52 24.33
N ALA A 636 15.38 15.10 25.34
CA ALA A 636 16.78 15.56 25.23
C ALA A 636 17.69 14.52 24.59
N ASP A 637 18.57 14.96 23.67
CA ASP A 637 19.50 14.14 22.92
C ASP A 637 20.94 14.40 23.37
N GLY A 638 21.44 13.56 24.27
CA GLY A 638 22.77 13.68 24.83
C GLY A 638 23.62 12.42 24.60
N GLU A 639 24.94 12.57 24.70
CA GLU A 639 25.88 11.45 24.54
C GLU A 639 25.85 10.51 25.74
N THR A 640 25.60 11.01 26.92
CA THR A 640 25.54 10.24 28.16
C THR A 640 24.09 9.96 28.59
N GLN A 641 23.87 8.90 29.36
CA GLN A 641 22.56 8.58 29.89
C GLN A 641 21.98 9.73 30.75
N ALA A 642 22.82 10.49 31.45
CA ALA A 642 22.37 11.64 32.24
C ALA A 642 21.85 12.80 31.40
N GLU A 643 22.37 12.98 30.19
CA GLU A 643 21.96 14.03 29.25
C GLU A 643 20.76 13.60 28.41
N GLN A 644 20.44 12.30 28.37
CA GLN A 644 19.30 11.79 27.60
C GLN A 644 17.98 11.97 28.37
N GLY A 645 16.96 12.44 27.66
CA GLY A 645 15.61 12.55 28.18
C GLY A 645 15.01 11.20 28.56
N VAL A 646 14.06 11.23 29.48
CA VAL A 646 13.41 10.01 30.05
C VAL A 646 12.84 9.10 28.95
N ALA A 647 12.13 9.66 27.98
CA ALA A 647 11.54 8.92 26.88
C ALA A 647 12.61 8.27 25.99
N ARG A 648 13.73 8.94 25.77
CA ARG A 648 14.87 8.41 25.01
C ARG A 648 15.55 7.25 25.73
N ARG A 649 15.77 7.36 27.05
CA ARG A 649 16.31 6.27 27.89
C ARG A 649 15.41 5.04 27.83
N LEU A 650 14.09 5.25 28.05
CA LEU A 650 13.09 4.17 27.95
C LEU A 650 13.12 3.50 26.58
N ARG A 651 13.17 4.27 25.49
CA ARG A 651 13.21 3.75 24.15
C ARG A 651 14.45 2.90 23.89
N ASN A 652 15.61 3.32 24.37
CA ASN A 652 16.86 2.57 24.28
C ASN A 652 16.77 1.26 25.06
N SER A 653 16.23 1.30 26.27
CA SER A 653 16.02 0.11 27.11
C SER A 653 14.99 -0.85 26.53
N LEU A 654 13.91 -0.33 25.90
CA LEU A 654 12.94 -1.13 25.15
C LEU A 654 13.57 -1.78 23.92
N ASP A 655 14.45 -1.10 23.18
CA ASP A 655 15.19 -1.70 22.08
C ASP A 655 16.02 -2.92 22.54
N HIS A 656 16.74 -2.78 23.65
CA HIS A 656 17.47 -3.89 24.28
C HIS A 656 16.56 -5.01 24.78
N ALA A 657 15.39 -4.66 25.36
CA ALA A 657 14.41 -5.62 25.80
C ALA A 657 13.83 -6.44 24.63
N ILE A 658 13.46 -5.76 23.53
CA ILE A 658 12.96 -6.39 22.30
C ILE A 658 13.99 -7.37 21.74
N ASP A 659 15.25 -6.97 21.68
CA ASP A 659 16.33 -7.84 21.20
C ASP A 659 16.54 -9.04 22.14
N THR A 660 16.52 -8.84 23.46
CA THR A 660 16.67 -9.90 24.47
C THR A 660 15.54 -10.93 24.36
N LEU A 661 14.28 -10.47 24.20
CA LEU A 661 13.15 -11.37 24.01
C LEU A 661 13.19 -12.07 22.65
N ALA A 662 13.64 -11.39 21.59
CA ALA A 662 13.82 -11.99 20.27
C ALA A 662 14.93 -13.08 20.28
N GLU A 663 16.02 -12.91 21.04
CA GLU A 663 17.04 -13.96 21.25
C GLU A 663 16.48 -15.18 21.97
N ARG A 664 15.46 -15.00 22.79
CA ARG A 664 14.86 -16.06 23.56
C ARG A 664 13.73 -16.77 22.81
N ALA A 665 12.82 -16.02 22.21
CA ALA A 665 11.58 -16.52 21.60
C ALA A 665 11.45 -16.30 20.09
N GLY A 666 12.37 -15.54 19.47
CA GLY A 666 12.30 -15.21 18.06
C GLY A 666 11.17 -14.21 17.72
N GLY A 667 10.86 -14.08 16.44
CA GLY A 667 9.73 -13.29 15.95
C GLY A 667 10.06 -11.88 15.49
N PHE A 668 11.10 -11.23 16.00
CA PHE A 668 11.52 -9.88 15.64
C PHE A 668 12.94 -9.82 15.08
N ARG A 669 13.24 -8.79 14.29
CA ARG A 669 14.59 -8.46 13.78
C ARG A 669 15.32 -9.64 13.11
N GLY A 670 14.60 -10.38 12.26
CA GLY A 670 15.19 -11.46 11.46
C GLY A 670 15.41 -12.78 12.19
N LYS A 671 15.02 -12.89 13.46
CA LYS A 671 15.10 -14.16 14.23
C LYS A 671 13.84 -14.99 14.04
N ILE A 672 13.60 -15.48 12.82
CA ILE A 672 12.38 -16.19 12.41
C ILE A 672 12.54 -17.70 12.54
N GLN A 673 13.72 -18.24 12.21
CA GLN A 673 13.99 -19.69 12.20
C GLN A 673 14.38 -20.20 13.58
N ASN A 674 13.87 -21.36 13.96
CA ASN A 674 14.07 -21.96 15.29
C ASN A 674 15.55 -22.03 15.75
N HIS A 675 16.49 -22.27 14.84
CA HIS A 675 17.91 -22.34 15.21
C HIS A 675 18.51 -20.99 15.62
N GLN A 676 17.83 -19.86 15.35
CA GLN A 676 18.32 -18.51 15.61
C GLN A 676 18.07 -18.05 17.06
N PHE A 677 17.14 -18.69 17.79
CA PHE A 677 16.77 -18.29 19.16
C PHE A 677 16.70 -19.48 20.13
N THR A 678 16.75 -19.19 21.41
CA THR A 678 16.97 -20.23 22.44
C THR A 678 15.84 -21.23 22.53
N ILE A 679 14.56 -20.78 22.61
CA ILE A 679 13.41 -21.69 22.68
C ILE A 679 13.29 -22.51 21.41
N GLY A 680 13.55 -21.92 20.25
CA GLY A 680 13.53 -22.62 18.96
C GLY A 680 14.54 -23.76 18.88
N ARG A 681 15.78 -23.56 19.38
CA ARG A 681 16.76 -24.66 19.47
C ARG A 681 16.27 -25.79 20.35
N ASN A 682 15.66 -25.45 21.51
CA ASN A 682 15.10 -26.46 22.41
C ASN A 682 13.91 -27.21 21.77
N LEU A 683 13.12 -26.52 20.95
CA LEU A 683 12.02 -27.15 20.19
C LEU A 683 12.56 -28.14 19.16
N ASN A 684 13.61 -27.77 18.39
CA ASN A 684 14.26 -28.67 17.45
C ASN A 684 14.84 -29.92 18.16
N ASP A 685 15.52 -29.75 19.32
CA ASP A 685 16.04 -30.86 20.10
C ASP A 685 14.92 -31.80 20.58
N LEU A 686 13.76 -31.25 20.99
CA LEU A 686 12.61 -32.04 21.36
C LEU A 686 12.01 -32.78 20.16
N GLU A 687 11.92 -32.15 19.02
CA GLU A 687 11.40 -32.76 17.78
C GLU A 687 12.27 -33.95 17.35
N ASP A 688 13.59 -33.79 17.37
CA ASP A 688 14.54 -34.86 17.09
C ASP A 688 14.36 -36.05 18.08
N ARG A 689 14.12 -35.74 19.36
CA ARG A 689 13.88 -36.78 20.38
C ARG A 689 12.54 -37.48 20.17
N ILE A 690 11.47 -36.75 19.83
CA ILE A 690 10.16 -37.30 19.53
C ILE A 690 10.28 -38.22 18.31
N THR A 691 10.87 -37.78 17.20
CA THR A 691 11.07 -38.56 15.99
C THR A 691 11.87 -39.85 16.25
N ASN A 692 12.91 -39.81 17.10
CA ASN A 692 13.68 -40.99 17.49
C ASN A 692 12.85 -41.95 18.34
N PHE A 693 11.99 -41.41 19.20
CA PHE A 693 11.09 -42.23 20.04
C PHE A 693 10.01 -42.91 19.20
N GLU A 694 9.42 -42.21 18.21
CA GLU A 694 8.46 -42.77 17.25
C GLU A 694 9.01 -43.97 16.50
N ARG A 695 10.24 -43.81 15.97
CA ARG A 695 10.95 -44.93 15.31
C ARG A 695 11.13 -46.13 16.25
N ARG A 696 11.44 -45.88 17.50
CA ARG A 696 11.57 -46.95 18.53
C ARG A 696 10.22 -47.60 18.85
N LEU A 697 9.16 -46.82 19.01
CA LEU A 697 7.80 -47.32 19.22
C LEU A 697 7.33 -48.23 18.08
N ALA A 698 7.57 -47.85 16.82
CA ALA A 698 7.27 -48.70 15.68
C ALA A 698 7.98 -50.05 15.72
N GLN A 699 9.27 -50.09 16.17
CA GLN A 699 9.99 -51.35 16.37
C GLN A 699 9.45 -52.18 17.52
N ILE A 700 8.98 -51.57 18.62
CA ILE A 700 8.37 -52.24 19.78
C ILE A 700 7.01 -52.84 19.37
N GLU A 701 6.19 -52.09 18.62
CA GLU A 701 4.90 -52.52 18.10
C GLU A 701 5.09 -53.75 17.22
N ASP A 702 6.01 -53.69 16.24
CA ASP A 702 6.34 -54.86 15.38
C ASP A 702 6.81 -56.07 16.17
N ARG A 703 7.56 -55.85 17.29
CA ARG A 703 8.00 -56.93 18.17
C ARG A 703 6.80 -57.58 18.88
N TYR A 704 5.87 -56.77 19.44
CA TYR A 704 4.68 -57.29 20.10
C TYR A 704 3.80 -58.06 19.10
N TRP A 705 3.54 -57.53 17.94
CA TRP A 705 2.81 -58.22 16.88
C TRP A 705 3.43 -59.58 16.51
N ARG A 706 4.74 -59.65 16.38
CA ARG A 706 5.45 -60.94 16.10
C ARG A 706 5.32 -61.89 17.25
N GLN A 707 5.41 -61.46 18.51
CA GLN A 707 5.26 -62.30 19.67
C GLN A 707 3.84 -62.87 19.81
N PHE A 708 2.81 -62.02 19.68
CA PHE A 708 1.43 -62.47 19.71
C PHE A 708 1.05 -63.35 18.53
N THR A 709 1.53 -63.05 17.31
CA THR A 709 1.33 -63.93 16.15
C THR A 709 2.00 -65.31 16.32
N ALA A 710 3.16 -65.36 16.97
CA ALA A 710 3.84 -66.63 17.27
C ALA A 710 3.08 -67.43 18.32
N MET A 711 2.54 -66.77 19.36
CA MET A 711 1.70 -67.36 20.40
C MET A 711 0.42 -67.93 19.78
N GLU A 712 -0.30 -67.18 18.94
CA GLU A 712 -1.49 -67.65 18.23
C GLU A 712 -1.23 -68.91 17.40
N LYS A 713 -0.11 -68.92 16.65
CA LYS A 713 0.30 -70.08 15.89
C LYS A 713 0.60 -71.29 16.80
N ALA A 714 1.17 -71.07 17.98
CA ALA A 714 1.43 -72.14 18.92
C ALA A 714 0.12 -72.71 19.54
N ILE A 715 -0.84 -71.81 19.88
CA ILE A 715 -2.16 -72.18 20.40
C ILE A 715 -2.95 -72.93 19.33
N ALA A 716 -2.95 -72.45 18.04
CA ALA A 716 -3.59 -73.13 16.92
C ALA A 716 -3.05 -74.55 16.75
N ARG A 717 -1.72 -74.74 16.81
CA ARG A 717 -1.08 -76.09 16.74
C ARG A 717 -1.44 -76.98 17.92
N ALA A 718 -1.49 -76.42 19.15
CA ALA A 718 -1.91 -77.15 20.34
C ALA A 718 -3.38 -77.58 20.24
N ASN A 719 -4.26 -76.69 19.74
CA ASN A 719 -5.68 -77.04 19.49
C ASN A 719 -5.83 -78.09 18.37
N GLU A 720 -5.07 -78.05 17.29
CA GLU A 720 -5.03 -79.06 16.30
C GLU A 720 -4.57 -80.42 16.83
N GLN A 721 -3.50 -80.41 17.67
CA GLN A 721 -3.01 -81.63 18.33
C GLN A 721 -4.05 -82.18 19.32
N SER A 722 -4.71 -81.29 20.07
CA SER A 722 -5.79 -81.69 21.00
C SER A 722 -6.98 -82.32 20.25
N ASN A 723 -7.40 -81.67 19.15
CA ASN A 723 -8.46 -82.19 18.30
C ASN A 723 -8.09 -83.52 17.66
N PHE A 724 -6.82 -83.62 17.21
CA PHE A 724 -6.30 -84.89 16.66
C PHE A 724 -6.32 -86.00 17.72
N LEU A 725 -5.85 -85.77 18.92
CA LEU A 725 -5.89 -86.69 20.04
C LEU A 725 -7.34 -87.03 20.43
N TYR A 726 -8.24 -86.05 20.47
CA TYR A 726 -9.66 -86.26 20.76
C TYR A 726 -10.32 -87.13 19.71
N GLN A 727 -10.05 -86.97 18.41
CA GLN A 727 -10.52 -87.79 17.35
C GLN A 727 -9.94 -89.21 17.42
N GLN A 728 -8.67 -89.37 17.84
CA GLN A 728 -8.02 -90.62 18.00
C GLN A 728 -8.59 -91.46 19.17
N PHE A 729 -8.92 -90.77 20.27
CA PHE A 729 -9.56 -91.37 21.45
C PHE A 729 -11.04 -91.67 21.25
N MET A 730 -11.79 -90.86 20.52
CA MET A 730 -13.23 -91.11 20.24
C MET A 730 -13.43 -92.08 19.08
N GLY A 731 -12.45 -92.21 18.14
CA GLY A 731 -12.50 -93.18 17.04
C GLY A 731 -12.23 -94.63 17.42
N GLN A 732 -11.78 -94.94 18.66
CA GLN A 732 -11.53 -96.30 19.16
C GLN A 732 -12.59 -96.80 20.18
N GLY A 733 -13.67 -96.08 20.38
CA GLY A 733 -14.76 -96.52 21.32
C GLY A 733 -16.03 -96.93 20.60
N GLY A 734 -15.90 -97.74 19.54
CA GLY A 734 -17.02 -98.33 18.82
C GLY A 734 -16.88 -99.89 18.80
N PHE A 735 -17.24 -100.46 19.94
CA PHE A 735 -17.77 -101.80 19.92
C PHE A 735 -18.72 -101.96 21.09
#